data_14233cf2aea4e409f96aaaf82988b347
#
_entry.id   14233cf2aea4e409f96aaaf82988b347
#
_cell.length_a   1.000
_cell.length_b   1.000
_cell.length_c   1.000
_cell.angle_alpha   90.00
_cell.angle_beta   90.00
_cell.angle_gamma   90.00
#
_symmetry.space_group_name_H-M   'P 1'
#
loop_
_entity.id
_entity.type
_entity.pdbx_description
1 polymer ?
#
loop_
_entity_poly.entity_id
_entity_poly.type
_entity_poly.pdbx_seq_one_letter_code
_entity_poly.pdbx_strand_id
1 'polypeptide(L)'
;GIRKAFETGRESITIRAKTEFEEIRKDRTAIIVTEIPYQVNKKTLIEKIAELVRGKVIEGIGEMRDESDRSGMRIVMELKRDATPEVVLNQLFRFTQLQTSFGINCLALDDGQPKQMGLREALMCFIRFREDVILRRARFELGKARDRAHNLVGLAIAVANIDDVIRLIRASPDAAAARVALMGRDWPAEDIGALLALIDEPGNVIAEDGTVRLTEEQARGILELRLQRLTGLEREKIQAEMTEVAGKIRELLEILDSRIRRMEVMTEELTEARKEVASPRMTEIADALADQDDESLIEPGQMVVTITRDGFIKRTTLETFRAQNRGGRGRSGAGTRGDDIVTRSFNGHTHQWVLFFSSGGKAFRVKVWKLPEAGPTAKGRALVNLLPELGSDTITTVLPLPQDETLWDSLHLVFATASGNVRRNRLSDFRNVRAAGLIAMKLDEGDHLIGVATCREGDDVLLATRKGRCIRFILSDEQVRVFAGRDSSGVRGIKLLNSDEVISLSVLRHVQASPEERIAYLKQANAKRRGNGETEPEAPPETDADEYVPEVTLSADRFAELEAVEEMLLTVTDMGFGKRTSAYEYRVTGRGGQGIGNITLAPRNGRTVVATFPVRQGDDMMMVTDAGRLIRVPVDQVRTTGRQAMGVTLFRVDKGEHVTSVFTVLEEEADDTGTAPEEGIAPDGDVSGGEVRNGGAPDESAGDTGKPDPEEASDD
;
A
#
# COMPACT_ATOMS: atom_id res chain seq x y z
N GLY A 1 5.12 18.44 -1.43
CA GLY A 1 5.88 19.41 -2.26
C GLY A 1 5.17 20.73 -2.49
N ILE A 2 3.86 20.76 -2.84
CA ILE A 2 3.13 21.98 -3.28
C ILE A 2 3.21 23.12 -2.25
N ARG A 3 2.93 22.85 -0.98
CA ARG A 3 2.97 23.87 0.08
C ARG A 3 4.35 24.51 0.17
N LYS A 4 5.40 23.72 0.19
CA LYS A 4 6.78 24.21 0.26
C LYS A 4 7.16 24.99 -1.01
N ALA A 5 6.69 24.53 -2.20
CA ALA A 5 6.86 25.26 -3.45
C ALA A 5 6.24 26.66 -3.39
N PHE A 6 5.04 26.81 -2.82
CA PHE A 6 4.38 28.09 -2.65
C PHE A 6 5.03 28.99 -1.59
N GLU A 7 5.64 28.40 -0.56
CA GLU A 7 6.35 29.16 0.48
C GLU A 7 7.71 29.66 -0.02
N THR A 8 8.48 28.80 -0.72
CA THR A 8 9.88 29.09 -1.06
C THR A 8 10.12 29.47 -2.52
N GLY A 9 9.15 29.22 -3.41
CA GLY A 9 9.29 29.38 -4.85
C GLY A 9 10.09 28.28 -5.54
N ARG A 10 10.57 27.25 -4.81
CA ARG A 10 11.33 26.15 -5.40
C ARG A 10 11.06 24.84 -4.66
N GLU A 11 10.57 23.83 -5.37
CA GLU A 11 10.39 22.48 -4.86
C GLU A 11 10.07 21.51 -6.00
N SER A 12 10.26 20.22 -5.78
CA SER A 12 9.83 19.18 -6.71
C SER A 12 8.45 18.66 -6.29
N ILE A 13 7.55 18.53 -7.26
CA ILE A 13 6.23 17.93 -7.09
C ILE A 13 6.10 16.70 -8.00
N THR A 14 5.29 15.74 -7.59
CA THR A 14 4.95 14.58 -8.42
C THR A 14 3.64 14.85 -9.14
N ILE A 15 3.64 14.62 -10.46
CA ILE A 15 2.47 14.73 -11.34
C ILE A 15 2.15 13.32 -11.86
N ARG A 16 0.90 12.91 -11.75
CA ARG A 16 0.39 11.64 -12.27
C ARG A 16 -0.58 11.86 -13.40
N ALA A 17 -0.65 10.89 -14.31
CA ALA A 17 -1.68 10.76 -15.31
C ALA A 17 -3.05 10.58 -14.63
N LYS A 18 -4.12 11.01 -15.29
CA LYS A 18 -5.49 10.68 -14.89
C LYS A 18 -5.85 9.34 -15.47
N THR A 19 -6.21 8.40 -14.59
CA THR A 19 -6.48 7.00 -14.93
C THR A 19 -7.81 6.56 -14.34
N GLU A 20 -8.52 5.73 -15.07
CA GLU A 20 -9.79 5.13 -14.66
C GLU A 20 -9.77 3.63 -14.98
N PHE A 21 -10.51 2.84 -14.22
CA PHE A 21 -10.72 1.42 -14.51
C PHE A 21 -12.05 1.26 -15.22
N GLU A 22 -12.06 0.51 -16.32
CA GLU A 22 -13.25 0.21 -17.09
C GLU A 22 -13.38 -1.28 -17.34
N GLU A 23 -14.53 -1.84 -17.09
CA GLU A 23 -14.82 -3.25 -17.36
C GLU A 23 -15.29 -3.39 -18.82
N ILE A 24 -14.42 -3.92 -19.68
CA ILE A 24 -14.69 -4.03 -21.14
C ILE A 24 -15.54 -5.26 -21.45
N ARG A 25 -15.31 -6.37 -20.75
CA ARG A 25 -16.04 -7.64 -20.91
C ARG A 25 -16.16 -8.30 -19.54
N LYS A 26 -17.07 -9.28 -19.42
CA LYS A 26 -17.17 -10.11 -18.24
C LYS A 26 -15.78 -10.71 -17.92
N ASP A 27 -15.24 -10.40 -16.74
CA ASP A 27 -13.92 -10.79 -16.24
C ASP A 27 -12.70 -10.14 -16.93
N ARG A 28 -12.86 -8.98 -17.59
CA ARG A 28 -11.72 -8.21 -18.12
C ARG A 28 -11.83 -6.73 -17.82
N THR A 29 -10.88 -6.23 -17.07
CA THR A 29 -10.72 -4.82 -16.75
C THR A 29 -9.67 -4.19 -17.66
N ALA A 30 -9.86 -2.93 -18.02
CA ALA A 30 -8.84 -2.12 -18.67
C ALA A 30 -8.49 -0.90 -17.83
N ILE A 31 -7.26 -0.46 -17.96
CA ILE A 31 -6.79 0.83 -17.46
C ILE A 31 -6.94 1.84 -18.60
N ILE A 32 -7.72 2.87 -18.37
CA ILE A 32 -7.94 3.96 -19.32
C ILE A 32 -7.14 5.17 -18.84
N VAL A 33 -6.32 5.74 -19.72
CA VAL A 33 -5.59 6.99 -19.44
C VAL A 33 -6.23 8.11 -20.26
N THR A 34 -6.81 9.08 -19.56
CA THR A 34 -7.50 10.22 -20.15
C THR A 34 -6.63 11.48 -20.20
N GLU A 35 -5.67 11.60 -19.29
CA GLU A 35 -4.71 12.70 -19.26
C GLU A 35 -3.32 12.19 -18.89
N ILE A 36 -2.28 12.75 -19.51
CA ILE A 36 -0.87 12.45 -19.23
C ILE A 36 -0.20 13.65 -18.57
N PRO A 37 0.90 13.47 -17.82
CA PRO A 37 1.63 14.56 -17.20
C PRO A 37 2.13 15.57 -18.22
N TYR A 38 2.22 16.83 -17.79
CA TYR A 38 2.75 17.93 -18.61
C TYR A 38 4.13 17.61 -19.18
N GLN A 39 4.34 17.96 -20.47
CA GLN A 39 5.55 17.69 -21.26
C GLN A 39 5.83 16.22 -21.57
N VAL A 40 4.97 15.29 -21.25
CA VAL A 40 5.10 13.87 -21.65
C VAL A 40 4.56 13.71 -23.08
N ASN A 41 5.36 13.07 -23.94
CA ASN A 41 4.92 12.74 -25.29
C ASN A 41 4.15 11.40 -25.29
N LYS A 42 2.90 11.43 -25.77
CA LYS A 42 2.01 10.26 -25.81
C LYS A 42 2.63 9.07 -26.58
N LYS A 43 3.20 9.30 -27.75
CA LYS A 43 3.78 8.23 -28.60
C LYS A 43 4.95 7.56 -27.88
N THR A 44 5.88 8.34 -27.35
CA THR A 44 7.05 7.82 -26.64
C THR A 44 6.64 7.06 -25.37
N LEU A 45 5.60 7.53 -24.68
CA LEU A 45 5.04 6.85 -23.51
C LEU A 45 4.49 5.47 -23.87
N ILE A 46 3.67 5.38 -24.93
CA ILE A 46 3.09 4.13 -25.44
C ILE A 46 4.20 3.14 -25.86
N GLU A 47 5.19 3.62 -26.62
CA GLU A 47 6.32 2.82 -27.04
C GLU A 47 7.11 2.26 -25.84
N LYS A 48 7.33 3.08 -24.81
CA LYS A 48 8.03 2.66 -23.60
C LYS A 48 7.24 1.63 -22.80
N ILE A 49 5.93 1.79 -22.67
CA ILE A 49 5.06 0.79 -22.02
C ILE A 49 5.16 -0.54 -22.77
N ALA A 50 5.05 -0.51 -24.10
CA ALA A 50 5.15 -1.71 -24.92
C ALA A 50 6.52 -2.42 -24.81
N GLU A 51 7.61 -1.66 -24.66
CA GLU A 51 8.95 -2.20 -24.38
C GLU A 51 9.01 -2.93 -23.05
N LEU A 52 8.49 -2.32 -21.98
CA LEU A 52 8.48 -2.89 -20.63
C LEU A 52 7.60 -4.14 -20.52
N VAL A 53 6.48 -4.18 -21.23
CA VAL A 53 5.61 -5.36 -21.33
C VAL A 53 6.31 -6.50 -22.06
N ARG A 54 6.97 -6.21 -23.20
CA ARG A 54 7.78 -7.21 -23.93
C ARG A 54 8.96 -7.73 -23.11
N GLY A 55 9.60 -6.85 -22.36
CA GLY A 55 10.69 -7.16 -21.44
C GLY A 55 10.26 -7.86 -20.16
N LYS A 56 8.95 -8.12 -19.97
CA LYS A 56 8.37 -8.71 -18.73
C LYS A 56 8.73 -7.96 -17.45
N VAL A 57 8.93 -6.65 -17.53
CA VAL A 57 9.09 -5.78 -16.37
C VAL A 57 7.72 -5.38 -15.81
N ILE A 58 6.74 -5.19 -16.70
CA ILE A 58 5.34 -5.02 -16.38
C ILE A 58 4.60 -6.23 -16.92
N GLU A 59 4.00 -7.00 -16.03
CA GLU A 59 3.16 -8.15 -16.37
C GLU A 59 1.69 -7.77 -16.22
N GLY A 60 0.78 -8.58 -16.76
CA GLY A 60 -0.67 -8.36 -16.62
C GLY A 60 -1.32 -7.56 -17.74
N ILE A 61 -0.60 -6.87 -18.62
CA ILE A 61 -1.17 -6.19 -19.80
C ILE A 61 -1.29 -7.20 -20.95
N GLY A 62 -2.47 -7.30 -21.53
CA GLY A 62 -2.77 -8.16 -22.68
C GLY A 62 -2.69 -7.43 -24.01
N GLU A 63 -3.34 -6.27 -24.11
CA GLU A 63 -3.41 -5.45 -25.32
C GLU A 63 -3.37 -3.97 -24.96
N MET A 64 -2.83 -3.14 -25.85
CA MET A 64 -2.80 -1.69 -25.68
C MET A 64 -3.19 -1.01 -26.99
N ARG A 65 -4.13 -0.05 -26.89
CA ARG A 65 -4.65 0.73 -28.02
C ARG A 65 -4.68 2.22 -27.72
N ASP A 66 -4.47 3.03 -28.73
CA ASP A 66 -4.70 4.48 -28.68
C ASP A 66 -6.03 4.78 -29.37
N GLU A 67 -7.04 5.11 -28.57
CA GLU A 67 -8.39 5.44 -29.02
C GLU A 67 -8.66 6.96 -28.92
N SER A 68 -7.60 7.76 -28.86
CA SER A 68 -7.74 9.22 -28.77
C SER A 68 -8.38 9.80 -30.02
N ASP A 69 -9.36 10.67 -29.83
CA ASP A 69 -10.10 11.34 -30.91
C ASP A 69 -10.25 12.86 -30.63
N ARG A 70 -11.22 13.51 -31.31
CA ARG A 70 -11.50 14.94 -31.15
C ARG A 70 -12.10 15.29 -29.78
N SER A 71 -12.70 14.31 -29.09
CA SER A 71 -13.28 14.49 -27.75
C SER A 71 -12.22 14.45 -26.63
N GLY A 72 -11.06 13.87 -26.91
CA GLY A 72 -9.97 13.85 -25.95
C GLY A 72 -8.97 12.70 -26.13
N MET A 73 -8.08 12.63 -25.17
CA MET A 73 -7.09 11.55 -25.07
C MET A 73 -7.72 10.31 -24.44
N ARG A 74 -7.50 9.15 -25.05
CA ARG A 74 -7.93 7.85 -24.51
C ARG A 74 -6.93 6.78 -24.91
N ILE A 75 -6.11 6.35 -23.95
CA ILE A 75 -5.20 5.22 -24.10
C ILE A 75 -5.81 4.07 -23.32
N VAL A 76 -6.08 2.96 -23.97
CA VAL A 76 -6.71 1.76 -23.40
C VAL A 76 -5.67 0.67 -23.23
N MET A 77 -5.53 0.15 -22.03
CA MET A 77 -4.66 -0.98 -21.69
C MET A 77 -5.52 -2.11 -21.12
N GLU A 78 -5.84 -3.10 -21.95
CA GLU A 78 -6.60 -4.28 -21.53
C GLU A 78 -5.73 -5.20 -20.68
N LEU A 79 -6.25 -5.60 -19.51
CA LEU A 79 -5.55 -6.49 -18.61
C LEU A 79 -5.85 -7.95 -18.93
N LYS A 80 -4.94 -8.85 -18.54
CA LYS A 80 -5.18 -10.28 -18.53
C LYS A 80 -6.15 -10.63 -17.41
N ARG A 81 -6.81 -11.80 -17.50
CA ARG A 81 -7.83 -12.21 -16.51
C ARG A 81 -7.32 -12.30 -15.08
N ASP A 82 -6.06 -12.72 -14.94
CA ASP A 82 -5.44 -13.01 -13.64
C ASP A 82 -4.64 -11.81 -13.08
N ALA A 83 -4.71 -10.64 -13.74
CA ALA A 83 -3.95 -9.45 -13.33
C ALA A 83 -4.77 -8.57 -12.39
N THR A 84 -4.16 -8.14 -11.30
CA THR A 84 -4.73 -7.18 -10.36
C THR A 84 -4.55 -5.75 -10.90
N PRO A 85 -5.63 -5.01 -11.23
CA PRO A 85 -5.54 -3.71 -11.90
C PRO A 85 -4.69 -2.69 -11.16
N GLU A 86 -4.79 -2.64 -9.83
CA GLU A 86 -4.06 -1.70 -8.98
C GLU A 86 -2.55 -1.97 -8.99
N VAL A 87 -2.15 -3.25 -9.02
CA VAL A 87 -0.73 -3.64 -9.08
C VAL A 87 -0.12 -3.21 -10.41
N VAL A 88 -0.83 -3.48 -11.53
CA VAL A 88 -0.37 -3.06 -12.87
C VAL A 88 -0.30 -1.54 -12.97
N LEU A 89 -1.28 -0.81 -12.43
CA LEU A 89 -1.27 0.66 -12.41
C LEU A 89 -0.10 1.20 -11.58
N ASN A 90 0.19 0.60 -10.45
CA ASN A 90 1.34 0.98 -9.62
C ASN A 90 2.67 0.72 -10.34
N GLN A 91 2.80 -0.40 -11.04
CA GLN A 91 3.98 -0.69 -11.87
C GLN A 91 4.12 0.33 -13.02
N LEU A 92 3.02 0.70 -13.68
CA LEU A 92 3.00 1.74 -14.70
C LEU A 92 3.46 3.10 -14.15
N PHE A 93 3.00 3.53 -12.98
CA PHE A 93 3.47 4.75 -12.34
C PHE A 93 4.95 4.68 -11.94
N ARG A 94 5.45 3.52 -11.52
CA ARG A 94 6.83 3.35 -11.09
C ARG A 94 7.83 3.31 -12.24
N PHE A 95 7.49 2.65 -13.35
CA PHE A 95 8.43 2.36 -14.42
C PHE A 95 8.24 3.22 -15.68
N THR A 96 7.20 4.05 -15.74
CA THR A 96 6.90 4.87 -16.91
C THR A 96 6.68 6.34 -16.57
N GLN A 97 6.54 7.17 -17.59
CA GLN A 97 6.25 8.60 -17.45
C GLN A 97 4.76 8.91 -17.15
N LEU A 98 3.93 7.90 -16.85
CA LEU A 98 2.59 8.14 -16.28
C LEU A 98 2.66 8.81 -14.91
N GLN A 99 3.79 8.71 -14.24
CA GLN A 99 4.17 9.55 -13.11
C GLN A 99 5.52 10.18 -13.39
N THR A 100 5.61 11.51 -13.21
CA THR A 100 6.84 12.26 -13.37
C THR A 100 7.02 13.27 -12.26
N SER A 101 8.25 13.65 -11.98
CA SER A 101 8.56 14.74 -11.07
C SER A 101 8.70 16.05 -11.85
N PHE A 102 8.11 17.11 -11.36
CA PHE A 102 8.21 18.45 -11.92
C PHE A 102 8.86 19.39 -10.92
N GLY A 103 9.98 19.98 -11.32
CA GLY A 103 10.69 20.98 -10.50
C GLY A 103 10.06 22.35 -10.66
N ILE A 104 9.33 22.82 -9.67
CA ILE A 104 8.85 24.20 -9.61
C ILE A 104 10.03 25.11 -9.34
N ASN A 105 10.18 26.16 -10.14
CA ASN A 105 11.18 27.21 -9.96
C ASN A 105 10.55 28.55 -10.36
N CYS A 106 10.04 29.28 -9.39
CA CYS A 106 9.38 30.58 -9.57
C CYS A 106 10.43 31.71 -9.56
N LEU A 107 11.26 31.77 -10.61
CA LEU A 107 12.19 32.84 -10.83
C LEU A 107 11.52 33.90 -11.70
N ALA A 108 11.44 35.15 -11.24
CA ALA A 108 10.88 36.28 -11.98
C ALA A 108 11.71 37.54 -11.75
N LEU A 109 11.44 38.59 -12.56
CA LEU A 109 12.07 39.91 -12.39
C LEU A 109 11.20 40.80 -11.48
N ASP A 110 11.77 41.31 -10.42
CA ASP A 110 11.20 42.34 -9.55
C ASP A 110 12.09 43.60 -9.66
N ASP A 111 11.56 44.68 -10.21
CA ASP A 111 12.32 45.91 -10.53
C ASP A 111 13.61 45.66 -11.33
N GLY A 112 13.55 44.76 -12.32
CA GLY A 112 14.68 44.41 -13.18
C GLY A 112 15.71 43.48 -12.53
N GLN A 113 15.51 43.06 -11.27
CA GLN A 113 16.37 42.09 -10.58
C GLN A 113 15.76 40.73 -10.59
N PRO A 114 16.52 39.67 -10.96
CA PRO A 114 16.05 38.28 -10.89
C PRO A 114 15.88 37.87 -9.43
N LYS A 115 14.69 37.39 -9.08
CA LYS A 115 14.36 36.96 -7.73
C LYS A 115 13.53 35.68 -7.74
N GLN A 116 13.91 34.72 -6.89
CA GLN A 116 13.10 33.55 -6.62
C GLN A 116 12.04 33.91 -5.58
N MET A 117 10.77 33.73 -5.93
CA MET A 117 9.66 34.21 -5.11
C MET A 117 8.70 33.09 -4.77
N GLY A 118 8.25 33.04 -3.52
CA GLY A 118 7.08 32.26 -3.14
C GLY A 118 5.79 32.90 -3.68
N LEU A 119 4.68 32.18 -3.62
CA LEU A 119 3.38 32.65 -4.13
C LEU A 119 2.96 33.99 -3.52
N ARG A 120 3.07 34.14 -2.19
CA ARG A 120 2.74 35.38 -1.50
C ARG A 120 3.59 36.57 -2.00
N GLU A 121 4.87 36.32 -2.18
CA GLU A 121 5.80 37.36 -2.62
C GLU A 121 5.52 37.78 -4.06
N ALA A 122 5.27 36.82 -4.96
CA ALA A 122 4.88 37.11 -6.34
C ALA A 122 3.57 37.91 -6.42
N LEU A 123 2.56 37.54 -5.61
CA LEU A 123 1.32 38.35 -5.52
C LEU A 123 1.55 39.77 -5.00
N MET A 124 2.42 39.94 -4.00
CA MET A 124 2.77 41.25 -3.48
C MET A 124 3.51 42.11 -4.52
N CYS A 125 4.41 41.51 -5.30
CA CYS A 125 5.08 42.20 -6.40
C CYS A 125 4.07 42.64 -7.47
N PHE A 126 3.13 41.78 -7.84
CA PHE A 126 2.06 42.08 -8.79
C PHE A 126 1.18 43.27 -8.29
N ILE A 127 0.76 43.23 -7.02
CA ILE A 127 -0.06 44.32 -6.42
C ILE A 127 0.68 45.64 -6.45
N ARG A 128 1.96 45.66 -6.05
CA ARG A 128 2.80 46.89 -6.10
C ARG A 128 2.94 47.43 -7.53
N PHE A 129 3.25 46.56 -8.47
CA PHE A 129 3.34 46.94 -9.87
C PHE A 129 2.01 47.47 -10.41
N ARG A 130 0.91 46.83 -10.07
CA ARG A 130 -0.42 47.27 -10.50
C ARG A 130 -0.82 48.59 -9.88
N GLU A 131 -0.49 48.85 -8.61
CA GLU A 131 -0.68 50.12 -7.94
C GLU A 131 0.07 51.23 -8.66
N ASP A 132 1.34 51.02 -9.06
CA ASP A 132 2.12 52.01 -9.81
C ASP A 132 1.53 52.26 -11.22
N VAL A 133 1.02 51.22 -11.89
CA VAL A 133 0.33 51.41 -13.19
C VAL A 133 -0.93 52.25 -13.03
N ILE A 134 -1.73 52.06 -11.99
CA ILE A 134 -2.92 52.88 -11.70
C ILE A 134 -2.51 54.33 -11.42
N LEU A 135 -1.44 54.57 -10.63
CA LEU A 135 -0.91 55.90 -10.37
C LEU A 135 -0.45 56.61 -11.65
N ARG A 136 0.30 55.91 -12.52
CA ARG A 136 0.77 56.47 -13.80
C ARG A 136 -0.40 56.76 -14.73
N ARG A 137 -1.37 55.90 -14.81
CA ARG A 137 -2.60 56.07 -15.61
C ARG A 137 -3.41 57.28 -15.08
N ALA A 138 -3.63 57.33 -13.78
CA ALA A 138 -4.36 58.43 -13.14
C ALA A 138 -3.68 59.81 -13.37
N ARG A 139 -2.35 59.89 -13.27
CA ARG A 139 -1.58 61.12 -13.59
C ARG A 139 -1.74 61.53 -15.06
N PHE A 140 -1.66 60.57 -15.96
CA PHE A 140 -1.81 60.84 -17.39
C PHE A 140 -3.24 61.32 -17.74
N GLU A 141 -4.25 60.65 -17.21
CA GLU A 141 -5.65 61.00 -17.42
C GLU A 141 -5.98 62.34 -16.74
N LEU A 142 -5.39 62.62 -15.58
CA LEU A 142 -5.54 63.92 -14.90
C LEU A 142 -4.97 65.07 -15.76
N GLY A 143 -3.78 64.87 -16.35
CA GLY A 143 -3.24 65.84 -17.28
C GLY A 143 -4.18 66.15 -18.43
N LYS A 144 -4.67 65.09 -19.11
CA LYS A 144 -5.65 65.25 -20.20
C LYS A 144 -6.96 65.87 -19.77
N ALA A 145 -7.47 65.52 -18.59
CA ALA A 145 -8.69 66.09 -18.06
C ALA A 145 -8.50 67.62 -17.72
N ARG A 146 -7.33 67.97 -17.17
CA ARG A 146 -6.99 69.37 -16.92
C ARG A 146 -6.86 70.19 -18.20
N ASP A 147 -6.17 69.66 -19.25
CA ASP A 147 -6.06 70.29 -20.58
C ASP A 147 -7.45 70.53 -21.17
N ARG A 148 -8.35 69.51 -21.04
CA ARG A 148 -9.73 69.67 -21.54
C ARG A 148 -10.52 70.66 -20.73
N ALA A 149 -10.40 70.65 -19.41
CA ALA A 149 -11.07 71.62 -18.52
C ALA A 149 -10.56 73.06 -18.80
N HIS A 150 -9.27 73.22 -19.02
CA HIS A 150 -8.66 74.48 -19.38
C HIS A 150 -9.26 75.09 -20.66
N ASN A 151 -9.39 74.26 -21.71
CA ASN A 151 -10.04 74.68 -22.95
C ASN A 151 -11.55 74.97 -22.77
N LEU A 152 -12.28 74.13 -21.97
CA LEU A 152 -13.69 74.41 -21.67
C LEU A 152 -13.93 75.67 -20.90
N VAL A 153 -13.06 76.01 -19.96
CA VAL A 153 -13.12 77.27 -19.24
C VAL A 153 -13.01 78.49 -20.19
N GLY A 154 -12.06 78.45 -21.12
CA GLY A 154 -11.94 79.48 -22.15
C GLY A 154 -13.19 79.60 -22.99
N LEU A 155 -13.78 78.49 -23.40
CA LEU A 155 -15.02 78.48 -24.18
C LEU A 155 -16.22 79.00 -23.37
N ALA A 156 -16.33 78.62 -22.10
CA ALA A 156 -17.39 79.12 -21.22
C ALA A 156 -17.32 80.61 -20.99
N ILE A 157 -16.13 81.19 -20.77
CA ILE A 157 -15.91 82.61 -20.67
C ILE A 157 -16.32 83.34 -21.97
N ALA A 158 -15.91 82.79 -23.11
CA ALA A 158 -16.27 83.32 -24.41
C ALA A 158 -17.76 83.35 -24.68
N VAL A 159 -18.45 82.23 -24.31
CA VAL A 159 -19.91 82.11 -24.51
C VAL A 159 -20.67 83.02 -23.52
N ALA A 160 -20.22 83.17 -22.27
CA ALA A 160 -20.80 84.07 -21.29
C ALA A 160 -20.67 85.55 -21.71
N ASN A 161 -19.59 85.91 -22.39
CA ASN A 161 -19.27 87.25 -22.82
C ASN A 161 -19.28 87.41 -24.35
N ILE A 162 -20.21 86.72 -25.01
CA ILE A 162 -20.19 86.55 -26.47
C ILE A 162 -20.19 87.83 -27.26
N ASP A 163 -20.98 88.80 -26.87
CA ASP A 163 -21.09 90.07 -27.56
C ASP A 163 -19.78 90.85 -27.57
N ASP A 164 -19.08 90.81 -26.48
CA ASP A 164 -17.77 91.51 -26.32
C ASP A 164 -16.67 90.74 -27.08
N VAL A 165 -16.71 89.41 -27.04
CA VAL A 165 -15.76 88.60 -27.84
C VAL A 165 -15.96 88.82 -29.34
N ILE A 166 -17.20 88.85 -29.82
CA ILE A 166 -17.49 89.07 -31.23
C ILE A 166 -17.06 90.47 -31.63
N ARG A 167 -17.33 91.48 -30.82
CA ARG A 167 -16.93 92.92 -31.04
C ARG A 167 -15.42 92.99 -31.15
N LEU A 168 -14.68 92.34 -30.24
CA LEU A 168 -13.24 92.35 -30.20
C LEU A 168 -12.63 91.67 -31.44
N ILE A 169 -13.14 90.55 -31.80
CA ILE A 169 -12.68 89.75 -32.98
C ILE A 169 -12.93 90.58 -34.27
N ARG A 170 -14.10 91.19 -34.41
CA ARG A 170 -14.42 92.03 -35.58
C ARG A 170 -13.59 93.29 -35.67
N ALA A 171 -13.13 93.84 -34.54
CA ALA A 171 -12.26 95.03 -34.51
C ALA A 171 -10.79 94.75 -34.81
N SER A 172 -10.38 93.45 -34.77
CA SER A 172 -9.00 93.05 -34.96
C SER A 172 -8.69 92.86 -36.45
N PRO A 173 -7.50 93.26 -36.95
CA PRO A 173 -7.14 93.18 -38.37
C PRO A 173 -6.87 91.76 -38.86
N ASP A 174 -6.41 90.88 -37.99
CA ASP A 174 -6.12 89.43 -38.27
C ASP A 174 -6.31 88.57 -37.04
N ALA A 175 -6.21 87.25 -37.20
CA ALA A 175 -6.37 86.27 -36.11
C ALA A 175 -5.28 86.40 -35.03
N ALA A 176 -4.08 86.79 -35.39
CA ALA A 176 -2.98 86.92 -34.44
C ALA A 176 -3.23 88.17 -33.54
N ALA A 177 -3.67 89.27 -34.10
CA ALA A 177 -4.07 90.42 -33.34
C ALA A 177 -5.29 90.18 -32.45
N ALA A 178 -6.29 89.42 -32.97
CA ALA A 178 -7.46 89.00 -32.19
C ALA A 178 -7.06 88.16 -30.97
N ARG A 179 -6.11 87.21 -31.15
CA ARG A 179 -5.59 86.44 -30.06
C ARG A 179 -4.94 87.23 -28.96
N VAL A 180 -4.05 88.13 -29.32
CA VAL A 180 -3.38 89.06 -28.39
C VAL A 180 -4.41 89.95 -27.63
N ALA A 181 -5.40 90.41 -28.33
CA ALA A 181 -6.46 91.26 -27.73
C ALA A 181 -7.34 90.47 -26.76
N LEU A 182 -7.67 89.20 -27.07
CA LEU A 182 -8.41 88.29 -26.17
C LEU A 182 -7.60 87.97 -24.88
N MET A 183 -6.31 87.82 -25.00
CA MET A 183 -5.43 87.58 -23.86
C MET A 183 -5.14 88.79 -23.02
N GLY A 184 -5.13 89.98 -23.63
CA GLY A 184 -4.85 91.28 -22.96
C GLY A 184 -6.02 91.80 -22.15
N ARG A 185 -7.17 91.27 -22.19
CA ARG A 185 -8.39 91.67 -21.51
C ARG A 185 -8.74 90.83 -20.31
N ASP A 186 -9.19 91.45 -19.20
CA ASP A 186 -9.71 90.74 -18.03
C ASP A 186 -11.19 90.43 -18.26
N TRP A 187 -11.54 89.13 -18.10
CA TRP A 187 -12.89 88.56 -18.36
C TRP A 187 -13.57 88.18 -17.07
N PRO A 188 -14.87 88.45 -16.88
CA PRO A 188 -15.60 88.08 -15.71
C PRO A 188 -15.69 86.50 -15.66
N ALA A 189 -15.45 85.93 -14.44
CA ALA A 189 -15.36 84.51 -14.24
C ALA A 189 -16.30 83.97 -13.12
N GLU A 190 -17.44 84.67 -12.88
CA GLU A 190 -18.31 84.44 -11.71
C GLU A 190 -18.77 83.00 -11.47
N ASP A 191 -18.96 82.18 -12.52
CA ASP A 191 -19.51 80.82 -12.42
C ASP A 191 -18.44 79.74 -12.53
N ILE A 192 -17.14 80.04 -12.69
CA ILE A 192 -16.11 79.11 -13.14
C ILE A 192 -15.02 78.86 -12.09
N GLY A 193 -15.09 79.63 -10.97
CA GLY A 193 -14.04 79.64 -9.94
C GLY A 193 -13.70 78.23 -9.35
N ALA A 194 -14.70 77.40 -9.12
CA ALA A 194 -14.54 76.08 -8.58
C ALA A 194 -13.81 75.10 -9.55
N LEU A 195 -14.01 75.25 -10.87
CA LEU A 195 -13.31 74.48 -11.89
C LEU A 195 -11.87 74.95 -12.07
N LEU A 196 -11.65 76.25 -12.07
CA LEU A 196 -10.30 76.84 -12.13
C LEU A 196 -9.39 76.41 -10.99
N ALA A 197 -9.93 76.27 -9.77
CA ALA A 197 -9.20 75.72 -8.63
C ALA A 197 -8.79 74.19 -8.83
N LEU A 198 -9.55 73.45 -9.61
CA LEU A 198 -9.24 72.08 -9.91
C LEU A 198 -8.21 71.84 -11.04
N ILE A 199 -8.13 72.87 -11.94
CA ILE A 199 -7.17 72.85 -13.08
C ILE A 199 -5.75 73.07 -12.58
N ASP A 200 -5.57 73.89 -11.51
CA ASP A 200 -4.29 74.16 -10.85
C ASP A 200 -3.18 74.62 -11.84
N GLU A 201 -3.56 75.55 -12.74
CA GLU A 201 -2.66 76.09 -13.78
C GLU A 201 -2.24 77.47 -13.45
N PRO A 202 -0.91 77.74 -13.42
CA PRO A 202 -0.39 79.11 -13.02
C PRO A 202 -0.87 80.24 -13.89
N GLY A 203 -1.31 79.96 -15.15
CA GLY A 203 -1.76 80.98 -16.12
C GLY A 203 -3.21 81.45 -15.97
N ASN A 204 -4.03 80.75 -15.14
CA ASN A 204 -5.47 80.97 -15.01
C ASN A 204 -5.85 81.24 -13.55
N VAL A 205 -5.26 82.32 -12.97
CA VAL A 205 -5.55 82.72 -11.62
C VAL A 205 -6.68 83.76 -11.66
N ILE A 206 -7.71 83.57 -10.81
CA ILE A 206 -8.75 84.58 -10.62
C ILE A 206 -8.17 85.77 -9.83
N ALA A 207 -8.26 86.97 -10.39
CA ALA A 207 -7.86 88.14 -9.74
C ALA A 207 -8.85 88.48 -8.59
N GLU A 208 -8.44 89.43 -7.65
CA GLU A 208 -9.28 89.81 -6.49
C GLU A 208 -10.63 90.41 -6.90
N ASP A 209 -10.72 90.98 -8.13
CA ASP A 209 -11.92 91.50 -8.72
C ASP A 209 -12.86 90.52 -9.39
N GLY A 210 -12.56 89.23 -9.32
CA GLY A 210 -13.37 88.15 -9.92
C GLY A 210 -13.14 87.97 -11.43
N THR A 211 -12.07 88.50 -11.99
CA THR A 211 -11.71 88.42 -13.40
C THR A 211 -10.60 87.35 -13.64
N VAL A 212 -10.51 86.90 -14.87
CA VAL A 212 -9.46 85.98 -15.33
C VAL A 212 -8.94 86.39 -16.70
N ARG A 213 -7.65 86.18 -16.94
CA ARG A 213 -7.03 86.34 -18.27
C ARG A 213 -7.01 85.02 -19.02
N LEU A 214 -7.36 85.11 -20.29
CA LEU A 214 -7.30 83.93 -21.16
C LEU A 214 -5.86 83.60 -21.53
N THR A 215 -5.53 82.32 -21.53
CA THR A 215 -4.25 81.82 -22.05
C THR A 215 -4.24 81.78 -23.55
N GLU A 216 -3.05 81.62 -24.16
CA GLU A 216 -2.91 81.50 -25.59
C GLU A 216 -3.71 80.36 -26.19
N GLU A 217 -3.72 79.16 -25.50
CA GLU A 217 -4.46 78.00 -25.93
C GLU A 217 -5.98 78.24 -25.87
N GLN A 218 -6.48 78.87 -24.82
CA GLN A 218 -7.88 79.29 -24.71
C GLN A 218 -8.28 80.24 -25.79
N ALA A 219 -7.48 81.27 -26.03
CA ALA A 219 -7.72 82.28 -27.08
C ALA A 219 -7.74 81.66 -28.47
N ARG A 220 -6.84 80.67 -28.74
CA ARG A 220 -6.86 79.92 -29.99
C ARG A 220 -8.15 79.09 -30.12
N GLY A 221 -8.54 78.32 -29.06
CA GLY A 221 -9.79 77.54 -29.02
C GLY A 221 -11.04 78.40 -29.24
N ILE A 222 -11.06 79.63 -28.76
CA ILE A 222 -12.13 80.61 -28.98
C ILE A 222 -12.17 81.02 -30.47
N LEU A 223 -11.05 81.30 -31.09
CA LEU A 223 -10.97 81.68 -32.49
C LEU A 223 -11.33 80.55 -33.47
N GLU A 224 -11.15 79.30 -33.08
CA GLU A 224 -11.54 78.15 -33.81
C GLU A 224 -13.04 77.75 -33.67
N LEU A 225 -13.77 78.47 -32.76
CA LEU A 225 -15.19 78.25 -32.56
C LEU A 225 -15.99 78.57 -33.85
N ARG A 226 -16.78 77.54 -34.31
CA ARG A 226 -17.76 77.79 -35.37
C ARG A 226 -18.98 78.52 -34.84
N LEU A 227 -19.52 79.47 -35.59
CA LEU A 227 -20.74 80.21 -35.25
C LEU A 227 -21.94 79.39 -34.86
N GLN A 228 -22.05 78.19 -35.33
CA GLN A 228 -23.08 77.23 -34.96
C GLN A 228 -23.03 76.75 -33.50
N ARG A 229 -21.87 76.92 -32.82
CA ARG A 229 -21.67 76.51 -31.40
C ARG A 229 -21.98 77.70 -30.43
N LEU A 230 -22.54 78.74 -30.92
CA LEU A 230 -22.90 79.94 -30.10
C LEU A 230 -24.37 79.95 -29.67
N THR A 231 -25.11 78.84 -29.87
CA THR A 231 -26.53 78.72 -29.48
C THR A 231 -26.73 78.40 -28.00
N GLY A 232 -27.88 78.69 -27.44
CA GLY A 232 -28.19 78.38 -26.03
C GLY A 232 -28.03 76.95 -25.66
N LEU A 233 -28.37 75.99 -26.58
CA LEU A 233 -28.18 74.58 -26.44
C LEU A 233 -26.69 74.14 -26.30
N GLU A 234 -25.77 74.81 -26.96
CA GLU A 234 -24.36 74.57 -26.85
C GLU A 234 -23.78 75.09 -25.52
N ARG A 235 -24.33 76.14 -24.96
CA ARG A 235 -23.95 76.62 -23.64
C ARG A 235 -24.29 75.59 -22.57
N GLU A 236 -25.44 74.99 -22.61
CA GLU A 236 -25.85 73.93 -21.70
C GLU A 236 -24.93 72.67 -21.85
N LYS A 237 -24.52 72.32 -23.08
CA LYS A 237 -23.58 71.20 -23.34
C LYS A 237 -22.20 71.53 -22.75
N ILE A 238 -21.67 72.71 -22.94
CA ILE A 238 -20.38 73.11 -22.36
C ILE A 238 -20.45 73.04 -20.83
N GLN A 239 -21.54 73.50 -20.21
CA GLN A 239 -21.74 73.37 -18.78
C GLN A 239 -21.84 72.01 -18.27
N ALA A 240 -22.53 71.13 -19.01
CA ALA A 240 -22.63 69.65 -18.68
C ALA A 240 -21.26 68.99 -18.79
N GLU A 241 -20.51 69.23 -19.86
CA GLU A 241 -19.17 68.70 -20.07
C GLU A 241 -18.19 69.21 -18.99
N MET A 242 -18.31 70.50 -18.61
CA MET A 242 -17.52 71.03 -17.51
C MET A 242 -17.77 70.35 -16.18
N THR A 243 -19.03 69.98 -15.90
CA THR A 243 -19.43 69.32 -14.67
C THR A 243 -18.90 67.86 -14.67
N GLU A 244 -18.97 67.16 -15.82
CA GLU A 244 -18.43 65.81 -16.03
C GLU A 244 -16.91 65.80 -15.85
N VAL A 245 -16.18 66.73 -16.51
CA VAL A 245 -14.72 66.79 -16.44
C VAL A 245 -14.28 67.18 -15.02
N ALA A 246 -14.99 68.05 -14.34
CA ALA A 246 -14.72 68.40 -12.94
C ALA A 246 -14.94 67.19 -12.01
N GLY A 247 -15.95 66.38 -12.28
CA GLY A 247 -16.18 65.10 -11.58
C GLY A 247 -15.01 64.15 -11.75
N LYS A 248 -14.57 63.98 -13.01
CA LYS A 248 -13.44 63.11 -13.37
C LYS A 248 -12.12 63.60 -12.76
N ILE A 249 -11.84 64.90 -12.74
CA ILE A 249 -10.65 65.44 -12.11
C ILE A 249 -10.65 65.13 -10.59
N ARG A 250 -11.78 65.31 -9.90
CA ARG A 250 -11.90 65.02 -8.47
C ARG A 250 -11.66 63.53 -8.18
N GLU A 251 -12.25 62.65 -8.97
CA GLU A 251 -12.03 61.20 -8.85
C GLU A 251 -10.55 60.85 -9.05
N LEU A 252 -9.91 61.37 -10.09
CA LEU A 252 -8.50 61.13 -10.37
C LEU A 252 -7.57 61.64 -9.27
N LEU A 253 -7.89 62.84 -8.69
CA LEU A 253 -7.17 63.35 -7.54
C LEU A 253 -7.33 62.45 -6.30
N GLU A 254 -8.52 61.93 -6.05
CA GLU A 254 -8.78 61.00 -4.96
C GLU A 254 -7.97 59.72 -5.13
N ILE A 255 -7.90 59.17 -6.37
CA ILE A 255 -7.05 58.01 -6.69
C ILE A 255 -5.58 58.27 -6.43
N LEU A 256 -5.09 59.46 -6.74
CA LEU A 256 -3.70 59.86 -6.52
C LEU A 256 -3.36 60.07 -5.04
N ASP A 257 -4.28 60.60 -4.25
CA ASP A 257 -4.07 60.89 -2.84
C ASP A 257 -4.33 59.68 -1.94
N SER A 258 -5.43 58.94 -2.17
CA SER A 258 -5.87 57.85 -1.31
C SER A 258 -5.42 56.47 -1.81
N ARG A 259 -4.59 55.76 -0.98
CA ARG A 259 -4.24 54.37 -1.25
C ARG A 259 -5.45 53.45 -1.17
N ILE A 260 -6.40 53.76 -0.30
CA ILE A 260 -7.64 52.96 -0.15
C ILE A 260 -8.40 52.96 -1.48
N ARG A 261 -8.58 54.17 -2.06
CA ARG A 261 -9.25 54.32 -3.35
C ARG A 261 -8.53 53.58 -4.48
N ARG A 262 -7.20 53.61 -4.51
CA ARG A 262 -6.41 52.79 -5.47
C ARG A 262 -6.66 51.32 -5.35
N MET A 263 -6.77 50.79 -4.11
CA MET A 263 -7.07 49.37 -3.88
C MET A 263 -8.49 49.02 -4.29
N GLU A 264 -9.46 49.91 -4.09
CA GLU A 264 -10.84 49.71 -4.57
C GLU A 264 -10.87 49.61 -6.10
N VAL A 265 -10.30 50.58 -6.81
CA VAL A 265 -10.19 50.56 -8.29
C VAL A 265 -9.51 49.31 -8.78
N MET A 266 -8.39 48.89 -8.15
CA MET A 266 -7.72 47.65 -8.48
C MET A 266 -8.62 46.44 -8.28
N THR A 267 -9.38 46.40 -7.20
CA THR A 267 -10.31 45.30 -6.87
C THR A 267 -11.44 45.21 -7.88
N GLU A 268 -12.01 46.36 -8.28
CA GLU A 268 -13.03 46.45 -9.30
C GLU A 268 -12.55 45.88 -10.64
N GLU A 269 -11.39 46.37 -11.11
CA GLU A 269 -10.77 45.94 -12.36
C GLU A 269 -10.43 44.43 -12.37
N LEU A 270 -9.85 43.90 -11.28
CA LEU A 270 -9.51 42.48 -11.17
C LEU A 270 -10.77 41.63 -11.05
N THR A 271 -11.83 42.15 -10.42
CA THR A 271 -13.13 41.42 -10.35
C THR A 271 -13.76 41.30 -11.73
N GLU A 272 -13.69 42.35 -12.55
CA GLU A 272 -14.19 42.33 -13.92
C GLU A 272 -13.39 41.38 -14.79
N ALA A 273 -12.05 41.46 -14.74
CA ALA A 273 -11.18 40.52 -15.44
C ALA A 273 -11.44 39.08 -15.02
N ARG A 274 -11.74 38.84 -13.74
CA ARG A 274 -12.10 37.47 -13.25
C ARG A 274 -13.36 36.94 -13.88
N LYS A 275 -14.38 37.77 -14.10
CA LYS A 275 -15.63 37.34 -14.75
C LYS A 275 -15.40 36.86 -16.20
N GLU A 276 -14.49 37.52 -16.90
CA GLU A 276 -14.22 37.22 -18.29
C GLU A 276 -13.29 36.01 -18.47
N VAL A 277 -12.28 35.84 -17.61
CA VAL A 277 -11.22 34.83 -17.83
C VAL A 277 -11.17 33.70 -16.80
N ALA A 278 -12.08 33.71 -15.80
CA ALA A 278 -12.07 32.64 -14.80
C ALA A 278 -12.39 31.28 -15.43
N SER A 279 -11.54 30.33 -15.18
CA SER A 279 -11.73 28.91 -15.57
C SER A 279 -11.56 28.00 -14.37
N PRO A 280 -12.24 26.87 -14.32
CA PRO A 280 -12.03 25.88 -13.27
C PRO A 280 -10.59 25.34 -13.32
N ARG A 281 -10.09 24.89 -12.16
CA ARG A 281 -8.78 24.22 -12.10
C ARG A 281 -8.84 22.89 -12.84
N MET A 282 -7.98 22.68 -13.81
CA MET A 282 -7.95 21.45 -14.60
C MET A 282 -7.17 20.34 -13.89
N THR A 283 -6.05 20.67 -13.22
CA THR A 283 -5.23 19.70 -12.49
C THR A 283 -5.73 19.52 -11.06
N GLU A 284 -6.08 18.31 -10.67
CA GLU A 284 -6.50 17.98 -9.32
C GLU A 284 -5.30 18.00 -8.36
N ILE A 285 -5.51 18.54 -7.16
CA ILE A 285 -4.52 18.46 -6.06
C ILE A 285 -4.97 17.30 -5.17
N ALA A 286 -4.24 16.20 -5.24
CA ALA A 286 -4.44 15.04 -4.38
C ALA A 286 -3.50 15.08 -3.17
N ASP A 287 -3.90 14.41 -2.10
CA ASP A 287 -3.02 14.17 -0.96
C ASP A 287 -1.78 13.39 -1.39
N ALA A 288 -0.66 13.63 -0.70
CA ALA A 288 0.56 12.87 -0.94
C ALA A 288 0.25 11.40 -0.65
N LEU A 289 0.13 10.61 -1.70
CA LEU A 289 0.16 9.15 -1.55
C LEU A 289 1.50 8.82 -0.90
N ALA A 290 1.47 8.05 0.18
CA ALA A 290 2.67 7.47 0.78
C ALA A 290 3.53 6.89 -0.34
N ASP A 291 4.87 7.03 -0.23
CA ASP A 291 5.79 6.42 -1.19
C ASP A 291 5.29 5.01 -1.48
N GLN A 292 5.08 4.71 -2.76
CA GLN A 292 4.62 3.37 -3.16
C GLN A 292 5.59 2.37 -2.58
N ASP A 293 5.13 1.65 -1.55
CA ASP A 293 5.91 0.59 -0.94
C ASP A 293 6.17 -0.46 -2.02
N ASP A 294 7.38 -1.03 -2.07
CA ASP A 294 7.70 -2.08 -3.04
C ASP A 294 6.66 -3.23 -2.99
N GLU A 295 5.97 -3.37 -1.88
CA GLU A 295 4.89 -4.33 -1.68
C GLU A 295 3.66 -4.08 -2.55
N SER A 296 3.34 -2.83 -2.84
CA SER A 296 2.22 -2.45 -3.73
C SER A 296 2.43 -2.83 -5.20
N LEU A 297 3.66 -3.22 -5.54
CA LEU A 297 4.05 -3.68 -6.88
C LEU A 297 3.99 -5.21 -7.03
N ILE A 298 3.77 -5.91 -5.92
CA ILE A 298 3.79 -7.38 -5.87
C ILE A 298 2.36 -7.91 -5.89
N GLU A 299 2.12 -8.84 -6.79
CA GLU A 299 0.82 -9.48 -6.93
C GLU A 299 0.48 -10.32 -5.69
N PRO A 300 -0.71 -10.13 -5.09
CA PRO A 300 -1.16 -10.96 -3.99
C PRO A 300 -1.41 -12.40 -4.47
N GLY A 301 -0.83 -13.38 -3.80
CA GLY A 301 -0.95 -14.78 -4.20
C GLY A 301 -0.55 -15.74 -3.08
N GLN A 302 -1.01 -16.99 -3.19
CA GLN A 302 -0.64 -18.06 -2.26
C GLN A 302 0.72 -18.64 -2.67
N MET A 303 1.60 -18.80 -1.71
CA MET A 303 2.96 -19.30 -1.90
C MET A 303 3.24 -20.46 -0.97
N VAL A 304 3.96 -21.45 -1.47
CA VAL A 304 4.56 -22.50 -0.67
C VAL A 304 6.01 -22.11 -0.38
N VAL A 305 6.34 -21.93 0.87
CA VAL A 305 7.71 -21.66 1.32
C VAL A 305 8.33 -22.97 1.80
N THR A 306 9.50 -23.31 1.26
CA THR A 306 10.25 -24.52 1.66
C THR A 306 11.61 -24.15 2.20
N ILE A 307 12.02 -24.85 3.27
CA ILE A 307 13.31 -24.66 3.93
C ILE A 307 13.99 -26.03 4.01
N THR A 308 15.26 -26.09 3.61
CA THR A 308 16.04 -27.31 3.65
C THR A 308 16.87 -27.41 4.93
N ARG A 309 17.39 -28.63 5.22
CA ARG A 309 18.29 -28.90 6.35
C ARG A 309 19.55 -28.02 6.32
N ASP A 310 20.10 -27.83 5.13
CA ASP A 310 21.32 -27.02 4.95
C ASP A 310 21.06 -25.51 4.97
N GLY A 311 19.81 -25.09 5.30
CA GLY A 311 19.45 -23.68 5.46
C GLY A 311 19.18 -22.96 4.13
N PHE A 312 18.78 -23.64 3.08
CA PHE A 312 18.27 -23.00 1.86
C PHE A 312 16.78 -22.78 1.96
N ILE A 313 16.34 -21.62 1.46
CA ILE A 313 14.94 -21.23 1.45
C ILE A 313 14.51 -20.78 0.05
N LYS A 314 13.27 -21.10 -0.31
CA LYS A 314 12.60 -20.61 -1.51
C LYS A 314 11.10 -20.47 -1.28
N ARG A 315 10.46 -19.63 -2.10
CA ARG A 315 9.02 -19.61 -2.28
C ARG A 315 8.66 -20.08 -3.69
N THR A 316 7.55 -20.74 -3.83
CA THR A 316 7.02 -21.24 -5.11
C THR A 316 5.53 -20.96 -5.12
N THR A 317 4.96 -20.54 -6.25
CA THR A 317 3.52 -20.31 -6.37
C THR A 317 2.77 -21.64 -6.16
N LEU A 318 1.67 -21.58 -5.39
CA LEU A 318 0.86 -22.78 -5.09
C LEU A 318 0.33 -23.45 -6.37
N GLU A 319 -0.01 -22.67 -7.39
CA GLU A 319 -0.48 -23.17 -8.69
C GLU A 319 0.51 -24.09 -9.41
N THR A 320 1.80 -23.94 -9.13
CA THR A 320 2.85 -24.83 -9.68
C THR A 320 2.73 -26.26 -9.15
N PHE A 321 2.09 -26.44 -7.99
CA PHE A 321 1.81 -27.74 -7.37
C PHE A 321 0.38 -28.16 -7.73
N ARG A 322 0.14 -28.58 -8.99
CA ARG A 322 -1.16 -29.10 -9.42
C ARG A 322 -1.50 -30.36 -8.61
N ALA A 323 -2.73 -30.39 -8.09
CA ALA A 323 -3.27 -31.59 -7.45
C ALA A 323 -3.15 -32.80 -8.37
N GLN A 324 -2.59 -33.90 -7.85
CA GLN A 324 -2.49 -35.16 -8.56
C GLN A 324 -3.52 -36.14 -8.01
N ASN A 325 -4.20 -36.89 -8.88
CA ASN A 325 -5.12 -37.96 -8.48
C ASN A 325 -4.38 -39.07 -7.71
N ARG A 326 -5.09 -39.74 -6.79
CA ARG A 326 -4.58 -40.89 -6.03
C ARG A 326 -3.87 -41.89 -6.95
N GLY A 327 -2.64 -42.28 -6.59
CA GLY A 327 -1.82 -43.25 -7.37
C GLY A 327 -0.82 -42.60 -8.32
N GLY A 328 -0.71 -41.25 -8.39
CA GLY A 328 0.31 -40.56 -9.16
C GLY A 328 1.71 -40.73 -8.55
N ARG A 329 2.76 -40.79 -9.39
CA ARG A 329 4.15 -40.69 -8.94
C ARG A 329 4.38 -39.24 -8.54
N GLY A 330 4.52 -38.94 -7.25
CA GLY A 330 4.82 -37.63 -6.73
C GLY A 330 5.96 -36.92 -7.50
N ARG A 331 5.97 -35.59 -7.53
CA ARG A 331 7.10 -34.81 -8.08
C ARG A 331 8.11 -34.56 -6.97
N SER A 332 9.41 -34.60 -7.31
CA SER A 332 10.46 -34.17 -6.40
C SER A 332 10.28 -32.67 -6.07
N GLY A 333 10.05 -32.38 -4.81
CA GLY A 333 9.83 -31.01 -4.31
C GLY A 333 11.12 -30.16 -4.21
N ALA A 334 12.29 -30.74 -4.45
CA ALA A 334 13.55 -30.03 -4.57
C ALA A 334 14.51 -30.86 -5.41
N GLY A 335 15.14 -30.24 -6.41
CA GLY A 335 16.28 -30.82 -7.15
C GLY A 335 17.53 -30.65 -6.31
N THR A 336 17.67 -31.47 -5.29
CA THR A 336 18.88 -31.46 -4.45
C THR A 336 19.94 -32.29 -5.12
N ARG A 337 21.06 -31.64 -5.49
CA ARG A 337 22.31 -32.37 -5.74
C ARG A 337 22.96 -32.64 -4.39
N GLY A 338 22.86 -33.86 -3.88
CA GLY A 338 23.41 -34.25 -2.59
C GLY A 338 22.31 -34.49 -1.54
N ASP A 339 22.70 -34.77 -0.31
CA ASP A 339 21.84 -35.19 0.81
C ASP A 339 21.00 -34.09 1.48
N ASP A 340 20.80 -32.94 0.84
CA ASP A 340 20.00 -31.83 1.40
C ASP A 340 18.49 -32.10 1.24
N ILE A 341 17.74 -31.96 2.30
CA ILE A 341 16.32 -32.38 2.39
C ILE A 341 15.49 -31.21 2.90
N VAL A 342 14.28 -31.06 2.35
CA VAL A 342 13.28 -30.12 2.88
C VAL A 342 12.89 -30.56 4.29
N THR A 343 13.18 -29.75 5.27
CA THR A 343 12.86 -30.01 6.68
C THR A 343 11.60 -29.27 7.15
N ARG A 344 11.20 -28.21 6.44
CA ARG A 344 10.02 -27.42 6.77
C ARG A 344 9.38 -26.88 5.51
N SER A 345 8.06 -26.90 5.47
CA SER A 345 7.25 -26.22 4.48
C SER A 345 6.03 -25.59 5.15
N PHE A 346 5.58 -24.47 4.63
CA PHE A 346 4.35 -23.83 5.06
C PHE A 346 3.74 -23.05 3.90
N ASN A 347 2.42 -22.90 3.93
CA ASN A 347 1.69 -22.06 3.02
C ASN A 347 1.63 -20.64 3.59
N GLY A 348 1.83 -19.65 2.75
CA GLY A 348 1.77 -18.26 3.13
C GLY A 348 1.35 -17.38 1.99
N HIS A 349 0.65 -16.29 2.31
CA HIS A 349 0.32 -15.26 1.34
C HIS A 349 1.54 -14.37 1.03
N THR A 350 1.68 -13.89 -0.20
CA THR A 350 2.81 -13.05 -0.66
C THR A 350 3.13 -11.91 0.30
N HIS A 351 2.10 -11.20 0.78
CA HIS A 351 2.22 -10.04 1.67
C HIS A 351 2.25 -10.40 3.16
N GLN A 352 2.24 -11.68 3.50
CA GLN A 352 2.27 -12.15 4.88
C GLN A 352 3.63 -11.93 5.52
N TRP A 353 3.65 -11.52 6.78
CA TRP A 353 4.84 -11.50 7.60
C TRP A 353 5.20 -12.88 8.12
N VAL A 354 6.48 -13.18 8.13
CA VAL A 354 7.03 -14.41 8.70
C VAL A 354 8.11 -14.05 9.72
N LEU A 355 8.03 -14.64 10.90
CA LEU A 355 9.07 -14.58 11.91
C LEU A 355 9.98 -15.82 11.82
N PHE A 356 11.26 -15.59 11.81
CA PHE A 356 12.29 -16.62 11.89
C PHE A 356 12.98 -16.49 13.24
N PHE A 357 13.06 -17.58 13.98
CA PHE A 357 13.75 -17.62 15.27
C PHE A 357 15.01 -18.48 15.16
N SER A 358 16.15 -17.93 15.61
CA SER A 358 17.43 -18.63 15.60
C SER A 358 17.64 -19.42 16.88
N SER A 359 18.52 -20.43 16.81
CA SER A 359 18.99 -21.20 17.97
C SER A 359 19.64 -20.30 19.03
N GLY A 360 20.25 -19.19 18.63
CA GLY A 360 20.82 -18.17 19.53
C GLY A 360 19.81 -17.20 20.15
N GLY A 361 18.49 -17.43 19.96
CA GLY A 361 17.43 -16.63 20.60
C GLY A 361 17.15 -15.30 19.90
N LYS A 362 17.58 -15.10 18.65
CA LYS A 362 17.24 -13.93 17.83
C LYS A 362 15.96 -14.18 17.02
N ALA A 363 15.19 -13.12 16.79
CA ALA A 363 14.04 -13.11 15.88
C ALA A 363 14.32 -12.20 14.69
N PHE A 364 13.93 -12.64 13.49
CA PHE A 364 13.98 -11.88 12.25
C PHE A 364 12.58 -11.86 11.63
N ARG A 365 12.20 -10.73 11.04
CA ARG A 365 10.89 -10.56 10.40
C ARG A 365 11.06 -10.25 8.91
N VAL A 366 10.48 -11.05 8.06
CA VAL A 366 10.58 -10.93 6.61
C VAL A 366 9.20 -11.13 5.98
N LYS A 367 8.86 -10.35 4.97
CA LYS A 367 7.68 -10.58 4.13
C LYS A 367 7.92 -11.77 3.21
N VAL A 368 6.90 -12.59 2.96
CA VAL A 368 7.01 -13.74 2.05
C VAL A 368 7.51 -13.34 0.67
N TRP A 369 7.06 -12.20 0.12
CA TRP A 369 7.51 -11.74 -1.19
C TRP A 369 9.00 -11.40 -1.28
N LYS A 370 9.68 -11.12 -0.14
CA LYS A 370 11.14 -10.91 -0.08
C LYS A 370 11.94 -12.20 -0.14
N LEU A 371 11.29 -13.35 0.07
CA LEU A 371 11.93 -14.65 -0.07
C LEU A 371 12.21 -14.94 -1.54
N PRO A 372 13.30 -15.64 -1.88
CA PRO A 372 13.65 -15.92 -3.26
C PRO A 372 12.60 -16.80 -3.92
N GLU A 373 12.07 -16.33 -5.05
CA GLU A 373 11.18 -17.11 -5.89
C GLU A 373 11.97 -18.10 -6.73
N ALA A 374 11.54 -19.34 -6.75
CA ALA A 374 12.21 -20.39 -7.51
C ALA A 374 11.24 -21.53 -7.83
N GLY A 375 11.47 -22.19 -8.95
CA GLY A 375 10.69 -23.36 -9.34
C GLY A 375 10.83 -24.54 -8.36
N PRO A 376 9.94 -25.55 -8.43
CA PRO A 376 9.94 -26.68 -7.51
C PRO A 376 11.27 -27.43 -7.42
N THR A 377 12.00 -27.55 -8.53
CA THR A 377 13.29 -28.28 -8.62
C THR A 377 14.51 -27.43 -8.27
N ALA A 378 14.39 -26.13 -8.08
CA ALA A 378 15.51 -25.24 -7.77
C ALA A 378 15.91 -25.37 -6.29
N LYS A 379 17.21 -25.14 -5.98
CA LYS A 379 17.75 -25.25 -4.62
C LYS A 379 17.32 -24.08 -3.70
N GLY A 380 17.00 -22.90 -4.24
CA GLY A 380 16.73 -21.70 -3.46
C GLY A 380 18.01 -20.92 -3.11
N ARG A 381 17.93 -20.04 -2.10
CA ARG A 381 19.07 -19.25 -1.57
C ARG A 381 19.32 -19.61 -0.11
N ALA A 382 20.59 -19.51 0.31
CA ALA A 382 20.94 -19.72 1.70
C ALA A 382 20.34 -18.62 2.60
N LEU A 383 19.77 -19.01 3.71
CA LEU A 383 19.14 -18.11 4.71
C LEU A 383 20.12 -17.05 5.24
N VAL A 384 21.40 -17.38 5.37
CA VAL A 384 22.45 -16.43 5.79
C VAL A 384 22.59 -15.24 4.84
N ASN A 385 22.24 -15.38 3.56
CA ASN A 385 22.24 -14.28 2.60
C ASN A 385 20.99 -13.37 2.73
N LEU A 386 19.93 -13.87 3.32
CA LEU A 386 18.71 -13.11 3.59
C LEU A 386 18.71 -12.50 4.99
N LEU A 387 19.38 -13.17 5.92
CA LEU A 387 19.50 -12.82 7.33
C LEU A 387 20.98 -12.71 7.71
N PRO A 388 21.67 -11.65 7.32
CA PRO A 388 23.15 -11.54 7.49
C PRO A 388 23.59 -11.67 8.95
N GLU A 389 22.75 -11.22 9.90
CA GLU A 389 23.03 -11.30 11.34
C GLU A 389 22.70 -12.66 11.99
N LEU A 390 22.33 -13.64 11.17
CA LEU A 390 22.11 -15.01 11.64
C LEU A 390 23.43 -15.65 12.14
N GLY A 391 24.56 -15.30 11.51
CA GLY A 391 25.87 -15.82 11.88
C GLY A 391 25.96 -17.33 11.72
N SER A 392 26.39 -18.02 12.77
CA SER A 392 26.47 -19.49 12.85
C SER A 392 25.22 -20.16 13.38
N ASP A 393 24.19 -19.38 13.77
CA ASP A 393 22.95 -19.92 14.31
C ASP A 393 22.15 -20.67 13.23
N THR A 394 21.36 -21.64 13.67
CA THR A 394 20.38 -22.31 12.83
C THR A 394 18.97 -21.78 13.09
N ILE A 395 18.10 -21.85 12.11
CA ILE A 395 16.68 -21.47 12.31
C ILE A 395 15.94 -22.65 12.98
N THR A 396 15.44 -22.40 14.18
CA THR A 396 14.71 -23.37 14.98
C THR A 396 13.21 -23.33 14.73
N THR A 397 12.66 -22.15 14.50
CA THR A 397 11.23 -21.98 14.24
C THR A 397 10.98 -20.93 13.17
N VAL A 398 10.02 -21.25 12.31
CA VAL A 398 9.46 -20.33 11.31
C VAL A 398 7.98 -20.20 11.56
N LEU A 399 7.52 -18.99 11.73
CA LEU A 399 6.16 -18.68 12.14
C LEU A 399 5.51 -17.69 11.17
N PRO A 400 4.62 -18.15 10.29
CA PRO A 400 3.75 -17.25 9.52
C PRO A 400 2.84 -16.48 10.47
N LEU A 401 2.76 -15.16 10.32
CA LEU A 401 1.94 -14.31 11.19
C LEU A 401 0.54 -14.11 10.59
N PRO A 402 -0.51 -13.93 11.42
CA PRO A 402 -1.81 -13.50 10.92
C PRO A 402 -1.68 -12.22 10.10
N GLN A 403 -2.40 -12.14 8.97
CA GLN A 403 -2.41 -10.93 8.12
C GLN A 403 -3.02 -9.73 8.84
N ASP A 404 -4.07 -9.99 9.64
CA ASP A 404 -4.67 -8.97 10.48
C ASP A 404 -3.81 -8.70 11.71
N GLU A 405 -3.11 -7.58 11.69
CA GLU A 405 -2.25 -7.14 12.80
C GLU A 405 -3.03 -6.78 14.07
N THR A 406 -4.35 -6.60 14.02
CA THR A 406 -5.17 -6.33 15.20
C THR A 406 -5.24 -7.56 16.11
N LEU A 407 -5.16 -8.76 15.54
CA LEU A 407 -5.13 -10.01 16.29
C LEU A 407 -3.85 -10.22 17.10
N TRP A 408 -2.77 -9.51 16.78
CA TRP A 408 -1.47 -9.73 17.43
C TRP A 408 -1.45 -9.31 18.90
N ASP A 409 -2.32 -8.41 19.33
CA ASP A 409 -2.42 -8.02 20.73
C ASP A 409 -3.08 -9.09 21.62
N SER A 410 -3.88 -9.96 21.01
CA SER A 410 -4.57 -11.08 21.68
C SER A 410 -3.78 -12.39 21.68
N LEU A 411 -2.69 -12.46 20.90
CA LEU A 411 -1.85 -13.64 20.75
C LEU A 411 -0.54 -13.49 21.53
N HIS A 412 -0.06 -14.59 22.06
CA HIS A 412 1.23 -14.68 22.72
C HIS A 412 2.17 -15.64 22.00
N LEU A 413 3.46 -15.46 22.22
CA LEU A 413 4.51 -16.41 21.84
C LEU A 413 5.07 -17.07 23.08
N VAL A 414 5.12 -18.39 23.10
CA VAL A 414 5.82 -19.17 24.11
C VAL A 414 7.13 -19.69 23.52
N PHE A 415 8.20 -19.53 24.27
CA PHE A 415 9.57 -19.93 23.95
C PHE A 415 9.97 -21.08 24.86
N ALA A 416 10.74 -22.04 24.33
CA ALA A 416 11.36 -23.07 25.14
C ALA A 416 12.84 -23.29 24.77
N THR A 417 13.68 -23.49 25.78
CA THR A 417 15.11 -23.75 25.60
C THR A 417 15.45 -25.21 25.91
N ALA A 418 16.61 -25.67 25.44
CA ALA A 418 17.10 -27.02 25.68
C ALA A 418 17.29 -27.30 27.17
N SER A 419 17.66 -26.32 27.98
CA SER A 419 17.77 -26.42 29.43
C SER A 419 16.42 -26.51 30.16
N GLY A 420 15.29 -26.38 29.42
CA GLY A 420 13.95 -26.50 29.96
C GLY A 420 13.35 -25.22 30.54
N ASN A 421 13.91 -24.06 30.21
CA ASN A 421 13.32 -22.79 30.53
C ASN A 421 12.25 -22.42 29.51
N VAL A 422 11.20 -21.72 29.99
CA VAL A 422 10.10 -21.23 29.15
C VAL A 422 9.84 -19.76 29.40
N ARG A 423 9.33 -19.08 28.39
CA ARG A 423 9.00 -17.67 28.46
C ARG A 423 7.81 -17.37 27.60
N ARG A 424 6.97 -16.40 28.01
CA ARG A 424 5.79 -15.95 27.26
C ARG A 424 5.86 -14.44 27.04
N ASN A 425 5.72 -14.01 25.77
CA ASN A 425 5.63 -12.59 25.37
C ASN A 425 4.39 -12.38 24.52
N ARG A 426 3.94 -11.12 24.39
CA ARG A 426 2.91 -10.76 23.44
C ARG A 426 3.45 -10.85 22.02
N LEU A 427 2.65 -11.28 21.07
CA LEU A 427 3.04 -11.29 19.64
C LEU A 427 3.29 -9.85 19.14
N SER A 428 2.54 -8.88 19.63
CA SER A 428 2.71 -7.46 19.30
C SER A 428 4.09 -6.88 19.67
N ASP A 429 4.83 -7.48 20.62
CA ASP A 429 6.21 -7.08 20.95
C ASP A 429 7.18 -7.27 19.77
N PHE A 430 6.77 -8.06 18.75
CA PHE A 430 7.53 -8.36 17.56
C PHE A 430 7.06 -7.59 16.31
N ARG A 431 6.22 -6.54 16.47
CA ARG A 431 5.82 -5.66 15.35
C ARG A 431 7.01 -4.95 14.72
N ASN A 432 7.98 -4.51 15.53
CA ASN A 432 9.10 -3.69 15.08
C ASN A 432 10.42 -4.46 15.19
N VAL A 433 10.57 -5.52 14.40
CA VAL A 433 11.83 -6.25 14.28
C VAL A 433 12.68 -5.60 13.20
N ARG A 434 13.88 -5.11 13.55
CA ARG A 434 14.83 -4.49 12.61
C ARG A 434 15.47 -5.54 11.70
N ALA A 435 16.03 -5.12 10.56
CA ALA A 435 16.73 -6.02 9.64
C ALA A 435 17.90 -6.79 10.30
N ALA A 436 18.58 -6.17 11.26
CA ALA A 436 19.64 -6.78 12.06
C ALA A 436 19.12 -7.84 13.07
N GLY A 437 17.81 -8.11 13.08
CA GLY A 437 17.21 -9.00 14.06
C GLY A 437 16.93 -8.33 15.41
N LEU A 438 16.29 -9.08 16.28
CA LEU A 438 15.90 -8.67 17.61
C LEU A 438 16.19 -9.82 18.56
N ILE A 439 16.80 -9.53 19.73
CA ILE A 439 16.89 -10.54 20.79
C ILE A 439 15.49 -10.86 21.27
N ALA A 440 15.03 -12.08 20.99
CA ALA A 440 13.72 -12.58 21.38
C ALA A 440 13.76 -13.16 22.82
N MET A 441 14.83 -13.84 23.16
CA MET A 441 15.05 -14.43 24.48
C MET A 441 16.55 -14.41 24.79
N LYS A 442 16.94 -13.98 25.98
CA LYS A 442 18.31 -14.14 26.45
C LYS A 442 18.53 -15.60 26.82
N LEU A 443 19.60 -16.18 26.34
CA LEU A 443 19.99 -17.57 26.63
C LEU A 443 21.13 -17.59 27.63
N ASP A 444 21.15 -18.60 28.50
CA ASP A 444 22.27 -18.88 29.37
C ASP A 444 23.44 -19.50 28.56
N GLU A 445 24.65 -19.48 29.07
CA GLU A 445 25.82 -20.02 28.35
C GLU A 445 25.65 -21.53 28.09
N GLY A 446 25.79 -21.92 26.83
CA GLY A 446 25.61 -23.29 26.38
C GLY A 446 24.18 -23.72 26.17
N ASP A 447 23.18 -22.87 26.44
CA ASP A 447 21.76 -23.16 26.16
C ASP A 447 21.39 -22.70 24.74
N HIS A 448 20.33 -23.26 24.17
CA HIS A 448 19.83 -22.87 22.87
C HIS A 448 18.30 -22.94 22.81
N LEU A 449 17.73 -22.12 21.94
CA LEU A 449 16.29 -22.09 21.71
C LEU A 449 15.88 -23.34 20.92
N ILE A 450 14.92 -24.10 21.43
CA ILE A 450 14.39 -25.29 20.78
C ILE A 450 13.21 -24.97 19.88
N GLY A 451 12.33 -24.12 20.36
CA GLY A 451 11.12 -23.79 19.61
C GLY A 451 10.40 -22.57 20.14
N VAL A 452 9.57 -22.01 19.27
CA VAL A 452 8.63 -20.93 19.58
C VAL A 452 7.29 -21.30 18.98
N ALA A 453 6.22 -21.11 19.73
CA ALA A 453 4.87 -21.38 19.26
C ALA A 453 3.92 -20.22 19.62
N THR A 454 2.91 -20.01 18.80
CA THR A 454 1.79 -19.13 19.13
C THR A 454 0.90 -19.78 20.14
N CYS A 455 0.43 -19.02 21.10
CA CYS A 455 -0.48 -19.49 22.14
C CYS A 455 -1.43 -18.39 22.58
N ARG A 456 -2.48 -18.79 23.27
CA ARG A 456 -3.39 -17.90 23.99
C ARG A 456 -3.26 -18.14 25.50
N GLU A 457 -3.75 -17.22 26.27
CA GLU A 457 -3.91 -17.46 27.70
C GLU A 457 -4.92 -18.58 27.94
N GLY A 458 -4.56 -19.50 28.81
CA GLY A 458 -5.36 -20.67 29.09
C GLY A 458 -5.02 -21.91 28.23
N ASP A 459 -4.17 -21.81 27.20
CA ASP A 459 -3.66 -22.98 26.49
C ASP A 459 -2.70 -23.79 27.39
N ASP A 460 -2.45 -25.04 27.03
CA ASP A 460 -1.47 -25.89 27.69
C ASP A 460 -0.15 -25.96 26.91
N VAL A 461 0.94 -25.95 27.62
CA VAL A 461 2.28 -26.24 27.06
C VAL A 461 2.67 -27.65 27.44
N LEU A 462 3.13 -28.42 26.44
CA LEU A 462 3.80 -29.69 26.60
C LEU A 462 5.27 -29.57 26.19
N LEU A 463 6.18 -29.84 27.12
CA LEU A 463 7.61 -29.99 26.86
C LEU A 463 7.98 -31.47 26.88
N ALA A 464 8.64 -31.96 25.83
CA ALA A 464 9.15 -33.33 25.81
C ALA A 464 10.68 -33.33 25.77
N THR A 465 11.27 -34.33 26.44
CA THR A 465 12.72 -34.43 26.58
C THR A 465 13.31 -35.60 25.80
N ARG A 466 14.60 -35.50 25.51
CA ARG A 466 15.34 -36.51 24.76
C ARG A 466 15.31 -37.89 25.42
N LYS A 467 15.28 -37.96 26.76
CA LYS A 467 15.21 -39.26 27.49
C LYS A 467 13.78 -39.71 27.77
N GLY A 468 12.81 -39.24 26.99
CA GLY A 468 11.45 -39.76 27.01
C GLY A 468 10.58 -39.33 28.19
N ARG A 469 10.86 -38.18 28.80
CA ARG A 469 10.00 -37.53 29.78
C ARG A 469 9.25 -36.37 29.16
N CYS A 470 8.17 -35.93 29.81
CA CYS A 470 7.41 -34.76 29.39
C CYS A 470 6.73 -34.10 30.59
N ILE A 471 6.40 -32.83 30.45
CA ILE A 471 5.58 -32.07 31.40
C ILE A 471 4.53 -31.28 30.62
N ARG A 472 3.29 -31.25 31.15
CA ARG A 472 2.19 -30.45 30.62
C ARG A 472 1.72 -29.50 31.72
N PHE A 473 1.61 -28.21 31.44
CA PHE A 473 1.12 -27.18 32.35
C PHE A 473 0.36 -26.10 31.58
N ILE A 474 -0.58 -25.45 32.26
CA ILE A 474 -1.39 -24.38 31.71
C ILE A 474 -0.60 -23.08 31.58
N LEU A 475 -0.82 -22.32 30.51
CA LEU A 475 -0.31 -20.98 30.33
C LEU A 475 -1.23 -19.96 31.00
N SER A 476 -0.93 -19.65 32.25
CA SER A 476 -1.56 -18.59 33.05
C SER A 476 -0.49 -17.63 33.56
N ASP A 477 -0.89 -16.46 34.02
CA ASP A 477 0.05 -15.50 34.61
C ASP A 477 0.69 -16.03 35.89
N GLU A 478 0.04 -16.96 36.61
CA GLU A 478 0.58 -17.63 37.77
C GLU A 478 1.70 -18.62 37.42
N GLN A 479 1.55 -19.36 36.32
CA GLN A 479 2.52 -20.35 35.86
C GLN A 479 3.62 -19.70 35.00
N VAL A 480 3.25 -19.02 33.93
CA VAL A 480 4.18 -18.34 33.02
C VAL A 480 3.62 -16.97 32.70
N ARG A 481 4.00 -15.97 33.51
CA ARG A 481 3.57 -14.58 33.29
C ARG A 481 3.96 -14.08 31.90
N VAL A 482 3.23 -13.10 31.39
CA VAL A 482 3.65 -12.35 30.20
C VAL A 482 4.83 -11.45 30.57
N PHE A 483 5.96 -11.62 29.90
CA PHE A 483 7.14 -10.80 30.13
C PHE A 483 7.05 -9.52 29.30
N ALA A 484 7.21 -8.38 29.93
CA ALA A 484 7.20 -7.08 29.26
C ALA A 484 8.53 -6.81 28.48
N GLY A 485 9.64 -7.39 28.94
CA GLY A 485 10.94 -7.24 28.27
C GLY A 485 11.42 -8.53 27.63
N ARG A 486 12.58 -8.51 26.98
CA ARG A 486 13.18 -9.64 26.26
C ARG A 486 14.53 -10.09 26.81
N ASP A 487 14.98 -9.47 27.90
CA ASP A 487 16.36 -9.60 28.43
C ASP A 487 16.49 -10.68 29.53
N SER A 488 15.52 -11.60 29.68
CA SER A 488 15.58 -12.68 30.64
C SER A 488 15.54 -14.05 29.98
N SER A 489 16.10 -15.05 30.64
CA SER A 489 16.04 -16.46 30.25
C SER A 489 14.70 -17.15 30.57
N GLY A 490 13.72 -16.40 31.09
CA GLY A 490 12.37 -16.93 31.41
C GLY A 490 12.31 -17.61 32.78
N VAL A 491 11.45 -18.63 32.89
CA VAL A 491 11.22 -19.41 34.09
C VAL A 491 11.40 -20.88 33.80
N ARG A 492 11.74 -21.68 34.82
CA ARG A 492 11.87 -23.12 34.61
C ARG A 492 10.53 -23.77 34.28
N GLY A 493 10.43 -24.39 33.09
CA GLY A 493 9.29 -25.18 32.65
C GLY A 493 9.36 -26.62 33.16
N ILE A 494 10.53 -27.27 33.01
CA ILE A 494 10.77 -28.64 33.47
C ILE A 494 12.10 -28.73 34.25
N LYS A 495 12.19 -29.59 35.23
CA LYS A 495 13.43 -29.93 35.91
C LYS A 495 14.05 -31.16 35.25
N LEU A 496 15.11 -30.93 34.51
CA LEU A 496 15.83 -31.99 33.79
C LEU A 496 16.70 -32.82 34.75
N LEU A 497 16.84 -34.09 34.47
CA LEU A 497 17.64 -35.04 35.23
C LEU A 497 18.71 -35.66 34.34
N ASN A 498 19.88 -35.97 34.88
CA ASN A 498 20.90 -36.80 34.26
C ASN A 498 21.32 -36.35 32.84
N SER A 499 21.64 -35.10 32.64
CA SER A 499 22.03 -34.54 31.32
C SER A 499 20.97 -34.79 30.23
N ASP A 500 19.69 -34.71 30.59
CA ASP A 500 18.56 -34.67 29.65
C ASP A 500 18.39 -33.25 29.06
N GLU A 501 17.73 -33.15 27.96
CA GLU A 501 17.40 -31.86 27.32
C GLU A 501 15.99 -31.89 26.73
N VAL A 502 15.36 -30.70 26.68
CA VAL A 502 14.10 -30.53 25.97
C VAL A 502 14.35 -30.52 24.48
N ILE A 503 13.56 -31.31 23.74
CA ILE A 503 13.68 -31.45 22.28
C ILE A 503 12.46 -30.92 21.53
N SER A 504 11.33 -30.77 22.20
CA SER A 504 10.13 -30.23 21.55
C SER A 504 9.27 -29.42 22.51
N LEU A 505 8.61 -28.43 21.92
CA LEU A 505 7.60 -27.57 22.50
C LEU A 505 6.32 -27.74 21.69
N SER A 506 5.23 -28.08 22.35
CA SER A 506 3.90 -28.16 21.77
C SER A 506 2.92 -27.32 22.57
N VAL A 507 2.01 -26.65 21.89
CA VAL A 507 0.87 -25.95 22.49
C VAL A 507 -0.37 -26.78 22.21
N LEU A 508 -1.12 -27.10 23.27
CA LEU A 508 -2.33 -27.92 23.22
C LEU A 508 -3.50 -27.07 23.72
N ARG A 509 -4.69 -27.38 23.22
CA ARG A 509 -5.91 -26.77 23.75
C ARG A 509 -6.14 -27.25 25.18
N HIS A 510 -6.37 -26.31 26.09
CA HIS A 510 -6.79 -26.68 27.44
C HIS A 510 -8.23 -27.18 27.43
N VAL A 511 -8.45 -28.34 28.03
CA VAL A 511 -9.78 -28.92 28.18
C VAL A 511 -10.09 -29.03 29.67
N GLN A 512 -11.17 -28.39 30.08
CA GLN A 512 -11.68 -28.50 31.49
C GLN A 512 -12.33 -29.87 31.69
N ALA A 513 -11.53 -30.84 32.13
CA ALA A 513 -11.98 -32.17 32.49
C ALA A 513 -11.34 -32.57 33.81
N SER A 514 -12.14 -33.09 34.72
CA SER A 514 -11.62 -33.62 35.99
C SER A 514 -10.73 -34.83 35.75
N PRO A 515 -9.85 -35.21 36.67
CA PRO A 515 -9.07 -36.43 36.54
C PRO A 515 -9.93 -37.69 36.31
N GLU A 516 -11.10 -37.75 36.96
CA GLU A 516 -12.08 -38.83 36.86
C GLU A 516 -12.70 -38.86 35.45
N GLU A 517 -13.17 -37.74 34.93
CA GLU A 517 -13.73 -37.62 33.60
C GLU A 517 -12.71 -38.04 32.54
N ARG A 518 -11.47 -37.59 32.69
CA ARG A 518 -10.39 -37.90 31.76
C ARG A 518 -10.07 -39.40 31.71
N ILE A 519 -10.02 -40.08 32.89
CA ILE A 519 -9.79 -41.53 32.98
C ILE A 519 -10.98 -42.29 32.38
N ALA A 520 -12.21 -41.84 32.68
CA ALA A 520 -13.42 -42.45 32.14
C ALA A 520 -13.49 -42.33 30.62
N TYR A 521 -13.11 -41.13 30.08
CA TYR A 521 -13.02 -40.91 28.64
C TYR A 521 -12.02 -41.87 27.99
N LEU A 522 -10.79 -41.92 28.50
CA LEU A 522 -9.75 -42.80 27.97
C LEU A 522 -10.15 -44.25 27.94
N LYS A 523 -10.83 -44.71 29.01
CA LYS A 523 -11.33 -46.10 29.10
C LYS A 523 -12.37 -46.38 28.02
N GLN A 524 -13.33 -45.50 27.80
CA GLN A 524 -14.37 -45.66 26.79
C GLN A 524 -13.82 -45.50 25.36
N ALA A 525 -12.97 -44.46 25.11
CA ALA A 525 -12.34 -44.20 23.83
C ALA A 525 -11.42 -45.40 23.41
N ASN A 526 -10.62 -45.93 24.32
CA ASN A 526 -9.77 -47.07 24.06
C ASN A 526 -10.59 -48.38 23.82
N ALA A 527 -11.76 -48.50 24.47
CA ALA A 527 -12.67 -49.63 24.18
C ALA A 527 -13.28 -49.50 22.76
N LYS A 528 -13.69 -48.27 22.35
CA LYS A 528 -14.18 -47.96 21.00
C LYS A 528 -13.11 -48.22 19.93
N ARG A 529 -11.87 -47.75 20.13
CA ARG A 529 -10.73 -48.00 19.22
C ARG A 529 -10.36 -49.47 19.08
N ARG A 530 -10.44 -50.25 20.16
CA ARG A 530 -10.26 -51.71 20.12
C ARG A 530 -11.33 -52.40 19.29
N GLY A 531 -12.57 -51.97 19.43
CA GLY A 531 -13.68 -52.46 18.61
C GLY A 531 -13.49 -52.23 17.12
N ASN A 532 -12.81 -51.15 16.76
CA ASN A 532 -12.47 -50.79 15.38
C ASN A 532 -11.13 -51.41 14.89
N GLY A 533 -10.42 -52.18 15.69
CA GLY A 533 -9.13 -52.81 15.33
C GLY A 533 -7.92 -51.84 15.35
N GLU A 534 -8.05 -50.68 15.87
CA GLU A 534 -7.00 -49.64 15.86
C GLU A 534 -5.97 -49.76 17.00
N THR A 535 -6.28 -50.57 18.04
CA THR A 535 -5.42 -50.72 19.24
C THR A 535 -5.27 -52.16 19.65
N GLU A 536 -4.08 -52.56 20.14
CA GLU A 536 -3.88 -53.83 20.84
C GLU A 536 -4.43 -53.81 22.29
N PRO A 537 -4.74 -54.98 22.88
CA PRO A 537 -5.11 -55.03 24.28
C PRO A 537 -3.90 -54.64 25.15
N GLU A 538 -3.89 -53.43 25.62
CA GLU A 538 -2.91 -52.88 26.56
C GLU A 538 -3.50 -52.88 27.96
N ALA A 539 -2.66 -52.95 29.02
CA ALA A 539 -3.07 -52.80 30.40
C ALA A 539 -3.88 -51.53 30.62
N PRO A 540 -4.83 -51.51 31.53
CA PRO A 540 -5.58 -50.28 31.85
C PRO A 540 -4.63 -49.14 32.15
N PRO A 541 -5.03 -47.88 31.85
CA PRO A 541 -4.19 -46.71 32.07
C PRO A 541 -3.69 -46.76 33.54
N GLU A 542 -2.35 -46.73 33.70
CA GLU A 542 -1.75 -46.72 35.01
C GLU A 542 -2.16 -45.39 35.71
N THR A 543 -3.02 -45.52 36.72
CA THR A 543 -3.14 -44.51 37.73
C THR A 543 -1.81 -44.51 38.50
N ASP A 544 -1.17 -43.34 38.62
CA ASP A 544 -0.04 -43.18 39.55
C ASP A 544 -0.47 -43.78 40.90
N ALA A 545 0.33 -44.65 41.47
CA ALA A 545 -0.03 -45.64 42.51
C ALA A 545 -0.60 -45.07 43.84
N ASP A 546 -0.82 -43.73 43.92
CA ASP A 546 -1.24 -43.03 45.13
C ASP A 546 -2.62 -42.35 45.03
N GLU A 547 -3.36 -42.43 43.94
CA GLU A 547 -4.64 -41.72 43.79
C GLU A 547 -5.80 -42.71 43.57
N TYR A 548 -6.62 -42.94 44.61
CA TYR A 548 -7.93 -43.60 44.46
C TYR A 548 -8.85 -42.67 43.72
N VAL A 549 -9.09 -42.93 42.42
CA VAL A 549 -10.01 -42.17 41.57
C VAL A 549 -11.34 -42.91 41.51
N PRO A 550 -12.45 -42.33 41.98
CA PRO A 550 -13.77 -42.95 41.90
C PRO A 550 -14.17 -43.18 40.44
N GLU A 551 -14.82 -44.29 40.15
CA GLU A 551 -15.26 -44.66 38.79
C GLU A 551 -16.48 -43.81 38.41
N VAL A 552 -16.26 -42.84 37.48
CA VAL A 552 -17.30 -41.98 36.93
C VAL A 552 -17.71 -42.48 35.57
N THR A 553 -19.01 -42.57 35.29
CA THR A 553 -19.53 -42.87 33.98
C THR A 553 -19.89 -41.60 33.25
N LEU A 554 -19.27 -41.32 32.10
CA LEU A 554 -19.56 -40.14 31.27
C LEU A 554 -20.90 -40.31 30.56
N SER A 555 -21.67 -39.20 30.46
CA SER A 555 -22.81 -39.15 29.54
C SER A 555 -22.35 -39.19 28.08
N ALA A 556 -23.22 -39.64 27.16
CA ALA A 556 -22.92 -39.67 25.74
C ALA A 556 -22.55 -38.30 25.18
N ASP A 557 -23.25 -37.24 25.61
CA ASP A 557 -22.98 -35.86 25.20
C ASP A 557 -21.60 -35.40 25.67
N ARG A 558 -21.26 -35.64 26.94
CA ARG A 558 -19.95 -35.26 27.50
C ARG A 558 -18.82 -36.05 26.86
N PHE A 559 -19.03 -37.32 26.52
CA PHE A 559 -18.08 -38.10 25.76
C PHE A 559 -17.84 -37.52 24.38
N ALA A 560 -18.89 -37.14 23.65
CA ALA A 560 -18.79 -36.52 22.32
C ALA A 560 -18.10 -35.13 22.39
N GLU A 561 -18.37 -34.32 23.40
CA GLU A 561 -17.65 -33.05 23.62
C GLU A 561 -16.13 -33.28 23.78
N LEU A 562 -15.73 -34.21 24.61
CA LEU A 562 -14.32 -34.54 24.85
C LEU A 562 -13.66 -35.16 23.60
N GLU A 563 -14.39 -35.97 22.84
CA GLU A 563 -13.94 -36.58 21.58
C GLU A 563 -13.69 -35.51 20.49
N ALA A 564 -14.56 -34.52 20.40
CA ALA A 564 -14.44 -33.42 19.40
C ALA A 564 -13.22 -32.52 19.61
N VAL A 565 -12.70 -32.44 20.84
CA VAL A 565 -11.54 -31.61 21.17
C VAL A 565 -10.30 -32.42 21.54
N GLU A 566 -10.33 -33.75 21.34
CA GLU A 566 -9.18 -34.63 21.59
C GLU A 566 -8.05 -34.33 20.62
N GLU A 567 -6.85 -34.07 21.13
CA GLU A 567 -5.62 -33.93 20.35
C GLU A 567 -4.76 -35.19 20.51
N MET A 568 -4.13 -35.63 19.42
CA MET A 568 -3.24 -36.80 19.39
C MET A 568 -1.78 -36.31 19.31
N LEU A 569 -0.91 -36.89 20.11
CA LEU A 569 0.51 -36.66 20.12
C LEU A 569 1.27 -37.80 19.45
N LEU A 570 2.08 -37.51 18.46
CA LEU A 570 3.02 -38.40 17.85
C LEU A 570 4.35 -38.33 18.57
N THR A 571 4.90 -39.45 19.00
CA THR A 571 6.25 -39.56 19.56
C THR A 571 7.07 -40.55 18.73
N VAL A 572 8.28 -40.13 18.31
CA VAL A 572 9.19 -40.93 17.47
C VAL A 572 10.57 -40.99 18.12
N THR A 573 11.21 -42.19 18.04
CA THR A 573 12.54 -42.42 18.59
C THR A 573 13.61 -42.48 17.47
N ASP A 574 14.88 -42.43 17.88
CA ASP A 574 16.05 -42.51 17.01
C ASP A 574 16.18 -43.82 16.19
N MET A 575 15.56 -44.89 16.66
CA MET A 575 15.51 -46.18 15.97
C MET A 575 14.27 -46.36 15.08
N GLY A 576 13.53 -45.30 14.79
CA GLY A 576 12.37 -45.31 13.92
C GLY A 576 11.13 -45.99 14.50
N PHE A 577 11.04 -46.12 15.82
CA PHE A 577 9.81 -46.50 16.50
C PHE A 577 8.97 -45.29 16.80
N GLY A 578 7.66 -45.44 16.75
CA GLY A 578 6.78 -44.34 17.12
C GLY A 578 5.40 -44.80 17.52
N LYS A 579 4.64 -43.85 18.09
CA LYS A 579 3.26 -44.10 18.56
C LYS A 579 2.45 -42.81 18.52
N ARG A 580 1.14 -42.98 18.42
CA ARG A 580 0.17 -41.93 18.76
C ARG A 580 -0.34 -42.12 20.19
N THR A 581 -0.50 -41.04 20.91
CA THR A 581 -1.04 -41.07 22.28
C THR A 581 -2.00 -39.91 22.47
N SER A 582 -3.16 -40.16 23.07
CA SER A 582 -4.13 -39.11 23.41
C SER A 582 -3.50 -38.05 24.34
N ALA A 583 -3.72 -36.78 24.08
CA ALA A 583 -3.29 -35.71 24.94
C ALA A 583 -3.87 -35.80 26.37
N TYR A 584 -4.99 -36.55 26.54
CA TYR A 584 -5.58 -36.82 27.84
C TYR A 584 -4.75 -37.76 28.73
N GLU A 585 -3.84 -38.54 28.16
CA GLU A 585 -2.86 -39.34 28.91
C GLU A 585 -1.86 -38.49 29.70
N TYR A 586 -1.68 -37.21 29.31
CA TYR A 586 -0.73 -36.30 29.89
C TYR A 586 -1.44 -35.33 30.86
N ARG A 587 -1.31 -35.64 32.18
CA ARG A 587 -1.93 -34.79 33.21
C ARG A 587 -1.37 -33.37 33.19
N VAL A 588 -2.23 -32.39 33.42
CA VAL A 588 -1.82 -31.00 33.63
C VAL A 588 -1.26 -30.88 35.05
N THR A 589 -0.05 -30.33 35.16
CA THR A 589 0.67 -30.17 36.45
C THR A 589 1.20 -28.74 36.59
N GLY A 590 1.76 -28.38 37.75
CA GLY A 590 2.55 -27.16 37.87
C GLY A 590 3.87 -27.27 37.09
N ARG A 591 4.36 -26.14 36.56
CA ARG A 591 5.67 -26.07 35.90
C ARG A 591 6.85 -26.36 36.83
N GLY A 592 8.01 -26.70 36.29
CA GLY A 592 9.27 -26.85 37.03
C GLY A 592 9.40 -28.17 37.76
N GLY A 593 8.43 -29.09 37.63
CA GLY A 593 8.54 -30.46 38.09
C GLY A 593 9.44 -31.35 37.23
N GLN A 594 9.68 -32.60 37.66
CA GLN A 594 10.48 -33.56 36.89
C GLN A 594 9.71 -34.17 35.68
N GLY A 595 8.42 -33.81 35.53
CA GLY A 595 7.55 -34.36 34.51
C GLY A 595 7.22 -35.84 34.72
N ILE A 596 6.56 -36.41 33.72
CA ILE A 596 6.12 -37.83 33.69
C ILE A 596 6.78 -38.55 32.52
N GLY A 597 6.74 -39.90 32.49
CA GLY A 597 7.25 -40.64 31.32
C GLY A 597 6.38 -40.38 30.08
N ASN A 598 6.96 -40.13 28.96
CA ASN A 598 6.30 -40.02 27.67
C ASN A 598 6.34 -41.36 26.89
N ILE A 599 7.49 -41.98 26.87
CA ILE A 599 7.73 -43.26 26.17
C ILE A 599 8.74 -44.07 26.95
N THR A 600 8.58 -45.39 27.01
CA THR A 600 9.58 -46.29 27.57
C THR A 600 10.66 -46.58 26.52
N LEU A 601 11.88 -46.13 26.76
CA LEU A 601 13.04 -46.36 25.92
C LEU A 601 13.76 -47.66 26.34
N ALA A 602 14.10 -48.47 25.35
CA ALA A 602 14.84 -49.71 25.50
C ALA A 602 15.80 -49.89 24.30
N PRO A 603 16.83 -50.70 24.40
CA PRO A 603 17.80 -50.89 23.29
C PRO A 603 17.16 -51.27 21.94
N ARG A 604 15.97 -51.87 21.95
CA ARG A 604 15.27 -52.29 20.73
C ARG A 604 14.52 -51.15 20.01
N ASN A 605 14.01 -50.18 20.76
CA ASN A 605 13.20 -49.08 20.20
C ASN A 605 13.91 -47.73 20.23
N GLY A 606 15.15 -47.65 20.71
CA GLY A 606 15.96 -46.46 20.74
C GLY A 606 16.40 -46.03 22.13
N ARG A 607 17.36 -45.14 22.14
CA ARG A 607 17.90 -44.55 23.37
C ARG A 607 17.42 -43.11 23.60
N THR A 608 16.93 -42.49 22.52
CA THR A 608 16.51 -41.11 22.53
C THR A 608 15.21 -40.90 21.77
N VAL A 609 14.42 -39.96 22.23
CA VAL A 609 13.28 -39.39 21.49
C VAL A 609 13.78 -38.33 20.54
N VAL A 610 13.33 -38.36 19.31
CA VAL A 610 13.67 -37.37 18.27
C VAL A 610 12.62 -36.31 18.18
N ALA A 611 11.34 -36.65 18.31
CA ALA A 611 10.24 -35.70 18.19
C ALA A 611 9.02 -36.10 19.02
N THR A 612 8.31 -35.12 19.55
CA THR A 612 6.96 -35.26 20.13
C THR A 612 6.17 -34.01 19.80
N PHE A 613 5.07 -34.15 19.01
CA PHE A 613 4.25 -33.03 18.59
C PHE A 613 2.81 -33.47 18.30
N PRO A 614 1.83 -32.55 18.33
CA PRO A 614 0.45 -32.86 17.99
C PRO A 614 0.29 -33.14 16.51
N VAL A 615 -0.58 -34.11 16.17
CA VAL A 615 -0.90 -34.55 14.81
C VAL A 615 -2.41 -34.63 14.63
N ARG A 616 -2.87 -34.41 13.40
CA ARG A 616 -4.26 -34.54 13.02
C ARG A 616 -4.48 -35.87 12.24
N GLN A 617 -5.71 -36.30 12.19
CA GLN A 617 -6.13 -37.34 11.30
C GLN A 617 -6.02 -36.86 9.85
N GLY A 618 -5.48 -37.66 8.94
CA GLY A 618 -5.19 -37.27 7.57
C GLY A 618 -3.80 -36.67 7.34
N ASP A 619 -3.07 -36.26 8.38
CA ASP A 619 -1.69 -35.79 8.22
C ASP A 619 -0.76 -36.95 7.74
N ASP A 620 0.26 -36.54 6.96
CA ASP A 620 1.39 -37.42 6.66
C ASP A 620 2.61 -37.00 7.46
N MET A 621 3.34 -37.93 8.01
CA MET A 621 4.65 -37.65 8.62
C MET A 621 5.78 -38.03 7.70
N MET A 622 6.83 -37.20 7.74
CA MET A 622 8.11 -37.43 7.09
C MET A 622 9.17 -37.71 8.15
N MET A 623 9.91 -38.79 7.98
CA MET A 623 11.05 -39.16 8.83
C MET A 623 12.33 -39.15 8.00
N VAL A 624 13.39 -38.59 8.53
CA VAL A 624 14.69 -38.48 7.88
C VAL A 624 15.77 -39.05 8.77
N THR A 625 16.70 -39.82 8.17
CA THR A 625 17.83 -40.40 8.87
C THR A 625 19.12 -39.63 8.65
N ASP A 626 20.13 -39.88 9.48
CA ASP A 626 21.49 -39.34 9.33
C ASP A 626 22.19 -39.81 8.04
N ALA A 627 21.76 -40.94 7.46
CA ALA A 627 22.21 -41.42 6.15
C ALA A 627 21.45 -40.77 4.96
N GLY A 628 20.57 -39.81 5.21
CA GLY A 628 19.79 -39.11 4.17
C GLY A 628 18.60 -39.88 3.63
N ARG A 629 18.24 -41.01 4.20
CA ARG A 629 17.03 -41.75 3.81
C ARG A 629 15.79 -41.05 4.34
N LEU A 630 14.72 -41.07 3.54
CA LEU A 630 13.48 -40.40 3.82
C LEU A 630 12.31 -41.39 3.61
N ILE A 631 11.36 -41.37 4.54
CA ILE A 631 10.11 -42.12 4.43
C ILE A 631 8.93 -41.19 4.73
N ARG A 632 7.86 -41.36 3.98
CA ARG A 632 6.55 -40.74 4.23
C ARG A 632 5.58 -41.78 4.70
N VAL A 633 4.94 -41.56 5.83
CA VAL A 633 3.98 -42.48 6.43
C VAL A 633 2.73 -41.74 6.83
N PRO A 634 1.53 -42.16 6.42
CA PRO A 634 0.28 -41.58 6.93
C PRO A 634 0.18 -41.72 8.44
N VAL A 635 -0.16 -40.67 9.13
CA VAL A 635 -0.30 -40.64 10.59
C VAL A 635 -1.34 -41.67 11.04
N ASP A 636 -2.36 -41.95 10.23
CA ASP A 636 -3.42 -42.90 10.54
C ASP A 636 -2.95 -44.36 10.60
N GLN A 637 -1.82 -44.68 9.98
CA GLN A 637 -1.19 -46.00 10.09
C GLN A 637 -0.41 -46.19 11.39
N VAL A 638 -0.19 -45.12 12.16
CA VAL A 638 0.49 -45.21 13.45
C VAL A 638 -0.52 -45.58 14.52
N ARG A 639 -0.27 -46.67 15.21
CA ARG A 639 -1.17 -47.15 16.26
C ARG A 639 -1.28 -46.17 17.43
N THR A 640 -2.49 -46.04 17.95
CA THR A 640 -2.75 -45.30 19.19
C THR A 640 -2.47 -46.25 20.36
N THR A 641 -1.59 -45.81 21.28
CA THR A 641 -1.18 -46.59 22.43
C THR A 641 -1.05 -45.68 23.67
N GLY A 642 -1.00 -46.31 24.84
CA GLY A 642 -0.82 -45.60 26.08
C GLY A 642 0.54 -44.89 26.21
N ARG A 643 0.64 -43.95 27.15
CA ARG A 643 1.78 -43.06 27.36
C ARG A 643 3.12 -43.82 27.55
N GLN A 644 3.14 -44.93 28.27
CA GLN A 644 4.36 -45.68 28.56
C GLN A 644 4.72 -46.74 27.52
N ALA A 645 3.91 -46.98 26.50
CA ALA A 645 4.18 -47.95 25.45
C ALA A 645 5.48 -47.59 24.69
N MET A 646 6.16 -48.64 24.23
CA MET A 646 7.43 -48.51 23.46
C MET A 646 7.21 -48.07 22.00
N GLY A 647 5.96 -48.01 21.54
CA GLY A 647 5.61 -47.76 20.14
C GLY A 647 5.85 -48.93 19.20
N VAL A 648 5.50 -48.72 17.92
CA VAL A 648 5.66 -49.69 16.83
C VAL A 648 6.73 -49.22 15.85
N THR A 649 7.30 -50.09 15.05
CA THR A 649 8.26 -49.75 14.02
C THR A 649 7.56 -48.99 12.90
N LEU A 650 7.93 -47.74 12.70
CA LEU A 650 7.46 -46.87 11.63
C LEU A 650 8.46 -46.83 10.46
N PHE A 651 9.75 -46.87 10.79
CA PHE A 651 10.83 -46.86 9.85
C PHE A 651 11.92 -47.85 10.29
N ARG A 652 12.31 -48.77 9.40
CA ARG A 652 13.40 -49.70 9.67
C ARG A 652 14.72 -49.01 9.29
N VAL A 653 15.50 -48.64 10.29
CA VAL A 653 16.85 -48.06 10.12
C VAL A 653 17.90 -49.18 10.05
N ASP A 654 18.95 -48.96 9.28
CA ASP A 654 20.06 -49.90 9.17
C ASP A 654 20.99 -49.81 10.40
N LYS A 655 21.89 -50.80 10.54
CA LYS A 655 22.78 -50.84 11.70
C LYS A 655 23.69 -49.61 11.73
N GLY A 656 23.57 -48.76 12.74
CA GLY A 656 24.33 -47.55 12.91
C GLY A 656 23.69 -46.30 12.29
N GLU A 657 22.50 -46.43 11.70
CA GLU A 657 21.70 -45.34 11.19
C GLU A 657 20.65 -44.95 12.22
N HIS A 658 20.34 -43.65 12.29
CA HIS A 658 19.40 -43.09 13.24
C HIS A 658 18.47 -42.10 12.58
N VAL A 659 17.21 -42.05 13.02
CA VAL A 659 16.29 -40.99 12.65
C VAL A 659 16.76 -39.71 13.33
N THR A 660 16.89 -38.64 12.55
CA THR A 660 17.38 -37.33 13.03
C THR A 660 16.33 -36.24 13.01
N SER A 661 15.31 -36.39 12.16
CA SER A 661 14.22 -35.38 12.03
C SER A 661 12.91 -36.03 11.70
N VAL A 662 11.83 -35.50 12.28
CA VAL A 662 10.45 -35.90 12.02
C VAL A 662 9.58 -34.66 11.94
N PHE A 663 8.74 -34.55 10.90
CA PHE A 663 7.83 -33.42 10.72
C PHE A 663 6.57 -33.87 9.97
N THR A 664 5.50 -33.13 10.11
CA THR A 664 4.24 -33.38 9.39
C THR A 664 4.18 -32.60 8.08
N VAL A 665 3.58 -33.23 7.07
CA VAL A 665 3.14 -32.58 5.84
C VAL A 665 1.62 -32.54 5.89
N LEU A 666 1.05 -31.35 5.94
CA LEU A 666 -0.40 -31.19 5.94
C LEU A 666 -0.97 -31.59 4.58
N GLU A 667 -1.99 -32.44 4.55
CA GLU A 667 -2.85 -32.56 3.38
C GLU A 667 -3.73 -31.31 3.33
N GLU A 668 -3.77 -30.62 2.19
CA GLU A 668 -4.60 -29.42 2.02
C GLU A 668 -6.07 -29.76 2.28
N GLU A 669 -6.69 -29.10 3.24
CA GLU A 669 -8.15 -29.02 3.32
C GLU A 669 -8.62 -28.34 2.03
N ALA A 670 -9.30 -29.08 1.15
CA ALA A 670 -10.08 -28.50 0.08
C ALA A 670 -11.10 -27.56 0.75
N ASP A 671 -11.00 -26.27 0.48
CA ASP A 671 -12.01 -25.28 0.87
C ASP A 671 -13.37 -25.78 0.34
N ASP A 672 -14.16 -26.35 1.23
CA ASP A 672 -15.57 -26.66 1.00
C ASP A 672 -16.35 -25.32 1.06
N THR A 673 -16.13 -24.48 0.04
CA THR A 673 -17.07 -23.41 -0.27
C THR A 673 -18.27 -24.07 -0.92
N GLY A 674 -19.18 -24.54 -0.06
CA GLY A 674 -20.45 -25.09 -0.42
C GLY A 674 -21.26 -24.15 -1.32
N THR A 675 -21.16 -24.38 -2.62
CA THR A 675 -22.23 -24.11 -3.55
C THR A 675 -23.13 -25.31 -3.55
N ALA A 676 -24.25 -25.20 -2.85
CA ALA A 676 -25.36 -26.12 -2.96
C ALA A 676 -25.74 -26.27 -4.45
N PRO A 677 -25.99 -27.49 -4.93
CA PRO A 677 -26.51 -27.67 -6.28
C PRO A 677 -27.94 -27.09 -6.31
N GLU A 678 -28.16 -26.09 -7.16
CA GLU A 678 -29.49 -25.66 -7.56
C GLU A 678 -30.21 -26.88 -8.16
N GLU A 679 -31.33 -27.27 -7.54
CA GLU A 679 -32.28 -28.21 -8.09
C GLU A 679 -32.79 -27.70 -9.45
N GLY A 680 -32.33 -28.31 -10.52
CA GLY A 680 -32.84 -28.11 -11.87
C GLY A 680 -34.26 -28.59 -11.99
N ILE A 681 -35.15 -27.67 -12.23
CA ILE A 681 -36.51 -27.90 -12.70
C ILE A 681 -36.41 -28.52 -14.10
N ALA A 682 -36.92 -29.73 -14.23
CA ALA A 682 -37.10 -30.40 -15.51
C ALA A 682 -38.23 -29.73 -16.31
N PRO A 683 -38.14 -29.61 -17.64
CA PRO A 683 -39.32 -29.46 -18.48
C PRO A 683 -39.71 -30.82 -19.09
N ASP A 684 -40.96 -31.12 -18.92
CA ASP A 684 -41.71 -32.22 -19.53
C ASP A 684 -41.73 -32.20 -21.05
N GLY A 685 -41.70 -33.43 -21.62
CA GLY A 685 -42.53 -33.95 -22.74
C GLY A 685 -42.16 -33.43 -24.16
N ASP A 686 -41.98 -34.16 -25.16
CA ASP A 686 -42.76 -35.24 -25.76
C ASP A 686 -42.15 -35.69 -27.09
N VAL A 687 -42.02 -36.98 -27.25
CA VAL A 687 -42.35 -37.92 -28.37
C VAL A 687 -41.84 -37.68 -29.82
N SER A 688 -41.35 -38.81 -30.30
CA SER A 688 -41.28 -39.37 -31.68
C SER A 688 -40.04 -39.07 -32.50
N GLY A 689 -39.29 -40.04 -32.90
CA GLY A 689 -39.54 -41.20 -33.73
C GLY A 689 -38.64 -41.12 -34.94
N GLY A 690 -37.93 -42.15 -35.27
CA GLY A 690 -37.36 -42.32 -36.61
C GLY A 690 -35.95 -42.86 -36.71
N GLU A 691 -35.92 -44.14 -36.82
CA GLU A 691 -34.83 -45.00 -37.34
C GLU A 691 -34.16 -44.48 -38.63
N VAL A 692 -32.91 -44.87 -38.84
CA VAL A 692 -32.38 -45.79 -39.83
C VAL A 692 -30.96 -45.45 -40.30
N ARG A 693 -30.06 -46.37 -39.98
CA ARG A 693 -28.98 -47.05 -40.74
C ARG A 693 -27.95 -46.28 -41.61
N ASN A 694 -26.74 -46.67 -41.25
CA ASN A 694 -25.71 -47.33 -42.11
C ASN A 694 -24.86 -46.51 -43.06
N GLY A 695 -23.57 -46.72 -42.93
CA GLY A 695 -22.75 -47.14 -44.09
C GLY A 695 -21.49 -46.37 -44.35
N GLY A 696 -20.39 -47.01 -44.14
CA GLY A 696 -19.32 -47.13 -45.10
C GLY A 696 -18.11 -46.23 -44.94
N ALA A 697 -17.04 -46.77 -44.47
CA ALA A 697 -15.70 -46.54 -45.02
C ALA A 697 -15.61 -47.23 -46.40
N PRO A 698 -14.64 -47.04 -47.29
CA PRO A 698 -13.20 -46.86 -47.01
C PRO A 698 -12.40 -46.00 -48.03
N ASP A 699 -11.14 -45.77 -47.64
CA ASP A 699 -9.89 -46.04 -48.37
C ASP A 699 -9.28 -45.11 -49.41
N GLU A 700 -7.95 -44.98 -49.25
CA GLU A 700 -6.84 -44.81 -50.25
C GLU A 700 -6.79 -43.54 -51.09
N SER A 701 -5.68 -42.88 -51.31
CA SER A 701 -4.26 -43.22 -51.53
C SER A 701 -3.45 -41.96 -51.87
N ALA A 702 -2.21 -41.94 -51.44
CA ALA A 702 -0.95 -41.78 -52.17
C ALA A 702 -0.62 -40.53 -53.00
N GLY A 703 0.59 -40.07 -52.79
CA GLY A 703 1.45 -39.39 -53.78
C GLY A 703 2.02 -38.06 -53.27
N ASP A 704 3.15 -37.98 -52.82
CA ASP A 704 4.57 -38.18 -53.24
C ASP A 704 5.16 -36.93 -53.88
N THR A 705 6.44 -36.69 -53.51
CA THR A 705 7.48 -35.80 -54.14
C THR A 705 7.39 -34.31 -53.87
N GLY A 706 8.40 -33.60 -53.51
CA GLY A 706 9.83 -33.75 -53.51
C GLY A 706 10.49 -32.44 -52.95
N LYS A 707 11.58 -32.62 -52.28
CA LYS A 707 12.62 -31.63 -52.02
C LYS A 707 13.35 -31.24 -53.34
N PRO A 708 14.06 -30.12 -53.49
CA PRO A 708 15.33 -29.94 -52.76
C PRO A 708 15.67 -28.49 -52.36
N ASP A 709 16.54 -28.38 -51.38
CA ASP A 709 17.57 -27.33 -51.17
C ASP A 709 18.64 -27.44 -52.27
N PRO A 710 19.67 -26.58 -52.42
CA PRO A 710 20.23 -25.54 -51.53
C PRO A 710 20.87 -24.31 -52.28
N GLU A 711 21.77 -23.58 -51.55
CA GLU A 711 22.86 -22.63 -51.96
C GLU A 711 22.47 -21.14 -51.94
N GLU A 712 23.13 -20.41 -51.12
CA GLU A 712 24.46 -19.83 -50.94
C GLU A 712 24.56 -18.37 -51.41
N ALA A 713 25.28 -17.63 -50.57
CA ALA A 713 26.18 -16.49 -50.82
C ALA A 713 25.60 -15.08 -50.72
N SER A 714 25.95 -14.39 -49.72
CA SER A 714 27.10 -13.45 -49.47
C SER A 714 26.84 -11.99 -49.86
N ASP A 715 27.23 -11.17 -48.88
CA ASP A 715 27.86 -9.82 -48.96
C ASP A 715 27.06 -8.64 -49.54
N ASP A 716 26.71 -7.69 -48.68
CA ASP A 716 27.40 -6.42 -48.38
C ASP A 716 26.83 -5.78 -47.11
#